data_0accfb86424ac3969b82ad3b3da206ca
#
_entry.id   0accfb86424ac3969b82ad3b3da206ca
#
_cell.length_a   1.000
_cell.length_b   1.000
_cell.length_c   1.000
_cell.angle_alpha   90.00
_cell.angle_beta   90.00
_cell.angle_gamma   90.00
#
_symmetry.space_group_name_H-M   'P 1'
#
loop_
_entity.id
_entity.type
_entity.pdbx_description
1 polymer ?
#
loop_
_entity_poly.entity_id
_entity_poly.type
_entity_poly.pdbx_seq_one_letter_code
_entity_poly.pdbx_strand_id
1 'polypeptide(L)'
;MHANAGRLLAIVALCCAGWPQLTRSAAAGERRAPDGLRVTSPNGRTEVTVTLRDGHLFYAVQRDGRAIVLPSRLGFTLRGAAPLGDGLRLVDTTRASVDVTWMQPWGEVTRVRDNHRELRVKVAEAGRAEREFVVVFRVFDDGLGFRYELPQQPNLSEFEISDELTEFVMADNAKAWWIPGNRKAMDRYEFLYASSPVSMLDTVRTPLTMEMQGGPVVVLHEADLADYAAMDLARVGERTFRPALAAWADGVKVRGHTPFLTPWRTIQIADRAVDLVPSVLGLNLNPPSRIADTRWITPMTYDGIWWGMHAGLYTWPSGPKHGATTENAKRYIDFAAANKLGGTLVEGWNVGWDGDWIGTHGSDFSFTQPYPDYDLRGVAAYAKSKGVSLIVHNETAMGIANYESQLDSAFALYRALGVTAIKTGYVNDKTAEGHAHTGQYMVRHHRRVIETAARYGITVNAHEPIMDTGERRTWPNMLSREGSRGQEYNAGGPDGGNPPEHETILFFTRLLAGPMDYTPGIFDIMLKRPTGTPRTPDQPRVRTTLAKQLADYVVLYSPLQMAADVIENYADQPAFQFVRDVAVDWDTTRVLDGRIGDYVLVARKQRGAENWFVGAVTDELARTFVITTSFLTPGRRYVAEIYADGPGADWLTNPQSITIGSRIVTSTSTMRLALAAGGGEAIRFRPARAGESAAQRHDSKGAQPRN
;
A
#
# COMPACT_ATOMS: atom_id res chain seq x y z
N MET A 1 20.52 -15.20 -61.64
CA MET A 1 21.52 -16.16 -61.16
C MET A 1 21.57 -16.10 -59.66
N HIS A 2 21.10 -17.16 -59.03
CA HIS A 2 21.37 -17.71 -57.70
C HIS A 2 21.54 -16.73 -56.53
N ALA A 3 20.58 -16.54 -55.62
CA ALA A 3 20.13 -17.45 -54.52
C ALA A 3 21.19 -17.64 -53.43
N ASN A 4 20.92 -17.13 -52.25
CA ASN A 4 20.91 -17.95 -51.04
C ASN A 4 20.30 -17.19 -49.85
N ALA A 5 19.21 -17.76 -49.38
CA ALA A 5 18.55 -17.38 -48.14
C ALA A 5 19.23 -18.13 -46.98
N GLY A 6 19.77 -17.41 -46.02
CA GLY A 6 20.25 -17.96 -44.76
C GLY A 6 19.25 -17.70 -43.66
N ARG A 7 18.50 -18.69 -43.24
CA ARG A 7 17.65 -18.69 -42.04
C ARG A 7 18.57 -18.78 -40.82
N LEU A 8 18.62 -17.74 -39.99
CA LEU A 8 19.11 -17.85 -38.62
C LEU A 8 17.97 -18.29 -37.73
N LEU A 9 18.02 -19.54 -37.27
CA LEU A 9 17.26 -20.00 -36.10
C LEU A 9 17.91 -19.42 -34.83
N ALA A 10 17.23 -18.51 -34.16
CA ALA A 10 17.61 -18.12 -32.81
C ALA A 10 17.06 -19.17 -31.84
N ILE A 11 17.97 -19.98 -31.30
CA ILE A 11 17.69 -20.89 -30.17
C ILE A 11 17.58 -20.01 -28.93
N VAL A 12 16.35 -19.85 -28.44
CA VAL A 12 16.11 -19.28 -27.10
C VAL A 12 16.45 -20.35 -26.07
N ALA A 13 17.63 -20.29 -25.49
CA ALA A 13 17.97 -21.11 -24.33
C ALA A 13 17.17 -20.62 -23.12
N LEU A 14 16.14 -21.36 -22.73
CA LEU A 14 15.47 -21.20 -21.45
C LEU A 14 16.50 -21.54 -20.34
N CYS A 15 17.01 -20.53 -19.64
CA CYS A 15 17.69 -20.74 -18.38
C CYS A 15 16.63 -21.15 -17.33
N CYS A 16 16.46 -22.46 -17.14
CA CYS A 16 15.77 -23.01 -15.98
C CYS A 16 16.65 -22.75 -14.76
N ALA A 17 16.45 -21.61 -14.08
CA ALA A 17 16.94 -21.42 -12.73
C ALA A 17 16.24 -22.44 -11.83
N GLY A 18 17.04 -23.32 -11.21
CA GLY A 18 16.55 -24.43 -10.41
C GLY A 18 15.65 -23.98 -9.27
N TRP A 19 14.44 -24.44 -9.31
CA TRP A 19 13.53 -24.43 -8.17
C TRP A 19 14.03 -25.45 -7.15
N PRO A 20 14.02 -25.16 -5.85
CA PRO A 20 14.29 -26.19 -4.87
C PRO A 20 13.30 -27.34 -5.06
N GLN A 21 13.82 -28.56 -5.20
CA GLN A 21 13.00 -29.76 -5.37
C GLN A 21 12.12 -29.93 -4.14
N LEU A 22 10.81 -29.78 -4.35
CA LEU A 22 9.79 -30.17 -3.40
C LEU A 22 9.84 -31.68 -3.22
N THR A 23 10.15 -32.14 -2.02
CA THR A 23 10.03 -33.57 -1.69
C THR A 23 8.56 -33.96 -1.78
N ARG A 24 8.18 -34.65 -2.87
CA ARG A 24 6.85 -35.22 -3.08
C ARG A 24 6.78 -36.56 -2.37
N SER A 25 5.94 -36.65 -1.34
CA SER A 25 5.47 -37.92 -0.81
C SER A 25 4.14 -38.24 -1.50
N ALA A 26 4.16 -39.18 -2.43
CA ALA A 26 2.95 -39.70 -3.07
C ALA A 26 2.43 -40.88 -2.25
N ALA A 27 1.30 -40.73 -1.61
CA ALA A 27 0.54 -41.85 -1.08
C ALA A 27 -0.75 -41.99 -1.89
N ALA A 28 -0.76 -42.93 -2.83
CA ALA A 28 -1.97 -43.35 -3.51
C ALA A 28 -2.76 -44.31 -2.62
N GLY A 29 -4.00 -43.95 -2.34
CA GLY A 29 -4.93 -44.83 -1.63
C GLY A 29 -6.33 -44.20 -1.62
N GLU A 30 -7.26 -44.77 -2.41
CA GLU A 30 -8.68 -44.46 -2.30
C GLU A 30 -9.17 -44.69 -0.89
N ARG A 31 -9.42 -43.60 -0.13
CA ARG A 31 -10.21 -43.65 1.11
C ARG A 31 -11.27 -42.56 1.01
N ARG A 32 -12.53 -42.99 1.10
CA ARG A 32 -13.69 -42.16 1.45
C ARG A 32 -13.27 -41.28 2.65
N ALA A 33 -13.25 -39.99 2.48
CA ALA A 33 -12.91 -39.06 3.58
C ALA A 33 -14.17 -38.79 4.44
N PRO A 34 -14.27 -39.35 5.64
CA PRO A 34 -15.40 -39.05 6.54
C PRO A 34 -15.31 -37.68 7.20
N ASP A 35 -14.11 -37.07 7.34
CA ASP A 35 -13.91 -35.88 8.19
C ASP A 35 -13.28 -34.67 7.55
N GLY A 36 -13.27 -34.55 6.20
CA GLY A 36 -12.68 -33.41 5.48
C GLY A 36 -11.15 -33.48 5.37
N LEU A 37 -10.61 -32.79 4.36
CA LEU A 37 -9.16 -32.62 4.13
C LEU A 37 -8.66 -31.48 5.02
N ARG A 38 -7.61 -31.70 5.83
CA ARG A 38 -7.10 -30.70 6.76
C ARG A 38 -5.67 -30.29 6.40
N VAL A 39 -5.36 -29.02 6.60
CA VAL A 39 -4.01 -28.46 6.60
C VAL A 39 -3.88 -27.47 7.73
N THR A 40 -2.75 -27.54 8.46
CA THR A 40 -2.47 -26.65 9.60
C THR A 40 -1.28 -25.75 9.31
N SER A 41 -1.23 -24.59 9.96
CA SER A 41 -0.03 -23.75 9.99
C SER A 41 1.20 -24.50 10.52
N PRO A 42 2.44 -24.03 10.25
CA PRO A 42 3.65 -24.64 10.80
C PRO A 42 3.62 -24.77 12.33
N ASN A 43 3.14 -23.76 13.05
CA ASN A 43 2.97 -23.75 14.51
C ASN A 43 1.75 -24.54 15.01
N GLY A 44 0.91 -25.06 14.11
CA GLY A 44 -0.26 -25.86 14.43
C GLY A 44 -1.48 -25.11 14.97
N ARG A 45 -1.41 -23.79 15.11
CA ARG A 45 -2.50 -22.99 15.71
C ARG A 45 -3.68 -22.74 14.76
N THR A 46 -3.40 -22.55 13.46
CA THR A 46 -4.42 -22.30 12.43
C THR A 46 -4.65 -23.58 11.63
N GLU A 47 -5.90 -24.00 11.50
CA GLU A 47 -6.30 -25.17 10.71
C GLU A 47 -7.34 -24.75 9.66
N VAL A 48 -7.14 -25.24 8.43
CA VAL A 48 -8.13 -25.18 7.35
C VAL A 48 -8.67 -26.56 7.10
N THR A 49 -9.98 -26.71 7.11
CA THR A 49 -10.68 -27.93 6.74
C THR A 49 -11.42 -27.72 5.42
N VAL A 50 -11.19 -28.60 4.45
CA VAL A 50 -11.85 -28.59 3.14
C VAL A 50 -12.76 -29.80 3.05
N THR A 51 -14.04 -29.56 2.73
CA THR A 51 -15.07 -30.63 2.63
C THR A 51 -15.80 -30.57 1.29
N LEU A 52 -16.07 -31.73 0.73
CA LEU A 52 -16.94 -31.88 -0.43
C LEU A 52 -18.25 -32.51 0.03
N ARG A 53 -19.37 -31.78 -0.09
CA ARG A 53 -20.70 -32.22 0.33
C ARG A 53 -21.71 -31.91 -0.77
N ASP A 54 -22.51 -32.88 -1.13
CA ASP A 54 -23.57 -32.77 -2.15
C ASP A 54 -23.07 -32.15 -3.48
N GLY A 55 -21.83 -32.49 -3.87
CA GLY A 55 -21.20 -31.97 -5.08
C GLY A 55 -20.70 -30.52 -4.99
N HIS A 56 -20.63 -29.94 -3.79
CA HIS A 56 -20.12 -28.57 -3.55
C HIS A 56 -18.91 -28.58 -2.63
N LEU A 57 -17.92 -27.76 -2.96
CA LEU A 57 -16.71 -27.60 -2.18
C LEU A 57 -16.85 -26.47 -1.16
N PHE A 58 -16.49 -26.77 0.10
CA PHE A 58 -16.51 -25.82 1.21
C PHE A 58 -15.15 -25.80 1.89
N TYR A 59 -14.81 -24.67 2.52
CA TYR A 59 -13.70 -24.57 3.46
C TYR A 59 -14.16 -23.96 4.78
N ALA A 60 -13.44 -24.24 5.86
CA ALA A 60 -13.62 -23.64 7.17
C ALA A 60 -12.26 -23.36 7.78
N VAL A 61 -12.17 -22.35 8.64
CA VAL A 61 -10.92 -21.93 9.30
C VAL A 61 -11.14 -21.87 10.80
N GLN A 62 -10.21 -22.44 11.55
CA GLN A 62 -10.15 -22.30 13.01
C GLN A 62 -8.75 -21.93 13.47
N ARG A 63 -8.65 -21.25 14.62
CA ARG A 63 -7.40 -20.93 15.31
C ARG A 63 -7.51 -21.34 16.77
N ASP A 64 -6.58 -22.16 17.25
CA ASP A 64 -6.58 -22.74 18.58
C ASP A 64 -7.93 -23.40 18.97
N GLY A 65 -8.56 -24.08 18.00
CA GLY A 65 -9.88 -24.72 18.15
C GLY A 65 -11.08 -23.78 18.09
N ARG A 66 -10.88 -22.45 18.03
CA ARG A 66 -11.94 -21.46 17.84
C ARG A 66 -12.24 -21.27 16.37
N ALA A 67 -13.51 -21.32 15.97
CA ALA A 67 -13.93 -21.02 14.62
C ALA A 67 -13.68 -19.54 14.28
N ILE A 68 -13.09 -19.29 13.12
CA ILE A 68 -12.88 -17.98 12.50
C ILE A 68 -13.80 -17.82 11.31
N VAL A 69 -13.76 -18.78 10.38
CA VAL A 69 -14.65 -18.86 9.21
C VAL A 69 -15.38 -20.20 9.28
N LEU A 70 -16.70 -20.12 9.27
CA LEU A 70 -17.58 -21.29 9.21
C LEU A 70 -17.57 -21.91 7.80
N PRO A 71 -18.13 -23.10 7.57
CA PRO A 71 -18.17 -23.70 6.24
C PRO A 71 -18.68 -22.72 5.18
N SER A 72 -17.80 -22.34 4.28
CA SER A 72 -17.94 -21.32 3.25
C SER A 72 -17.79 -21.93 1.88
N ARG A 73 -18.70 -21.65 0.97
CA ARG A 73 -18.75 -22.25 -0.38
C ARG A 73 -17.67 -21.67 -1.28
N LEU A 74 -17.22 -22.49 -2.24
CA LEU A 74 -16.26 -22.14 -3.31
C LEU A 74 -16.88 -22.39 -4.69
N GLY A 75 -16.49 -21.59 -5.71
CA GLY A 75 -16.90 -21.78 -7.11
C GLY A 75 -17.12 -20.48 -7.86
N PHE A 76 -17.66 -20.59 -9.07
CA PHE A 76 -17.95 -19.47 -9.98
C PHE A 76 -19.26 -19.67 -10.71
N THR A 77 -19.92 -18.58 -11.08
CA THR A 77 -20.89 -18.58 -12.18
C THR A 77 -20.19 -18.11 -13.47
N LEU A 78 -20.50 -18.78 -14.57
CA LEU A 78 -19.92 -18.48 -15.88
C LEU A 78 -21.03 -17.98 -16.81
N ARG A 79 -20.71 -17.03 -17.67
CA ARG A 79 -21.60 -16.59 -18.73
C ARG A 79 -21.67 -17.67 -19.83
N GLY A 80 -22.87 -18.04 -20.21
CA GLY A 80 -23.11 -19.01 -21.31
C GLY A 80 -22.74 -20.46 -20.99
N ALA A 81 -22.39 -20.77 -19.72
CA ALA A 81 -22.07 -22.13 -19.29
C ALA A 81 -22.65 -22.40 -17.88
N ALA A 82 -22.77 -23.66 -17.51
CA ALA A 82 -23.15 -24.05 -16.16
C ALA A 82 -22.15 -23.52 -15.12
N PRO A 83 -22.57 -23.23 -13.89
CA PRO A 83 -21.67 -22.82 -12.82
C PRO A 83 -20.52 -23.82 -12.63
N LEU A 84 -19.30 -23.31 -12.40
CA LEU A 84 -18.15 -24.12 -12.06
C LEU A 84 -18.05 -24.21 -10.53
N GLY A 85 -18.51 -25.30 -9.98
CA GLY A 85 -18.59 -25.49 -8.52
C GLY A 85 -19.76 -26.35 -8.08
N ASP A 86 -20.57 -26.83 -9.03
CA ASP A 86 -21.69 -27.73 -8.80
C ASP A 86 -21.34 -29.13 -9.31
N GLY A 87 -21.90 -30.16 -8.68
CA GLY A 87 -21.72 -31.55 -9.08
C GLY A 87 -20.26 -32.02 -9.06
N LEU A 88 -19.46 -31.50 -8.13
CA LEU A 88 -18.04 -31.79 -8.04
C LEU A 88 -17.76 -33.17 -7.45
N ARG A 89 -16.67 -33.80 -7.92
CA ARG A 89 -16.02 -34.97 -7.33
C ARG A 89 -14.56 -34.65 -7.03
N LEU A 90 -14.03 -35.24 -5.98
CA LEU A 90 -12.60 -35.16 -5.67
C LEU A 90 -11.82 -36.01 -6.69
N VAL A 91 -10.77 -35.43 -7.27
CA VAL A 91 -9.87 -36.10 -8.21
C VAL A 91 -8.56 -36.47 -7.54
N ASP A 92 -7.91 -35.49 -6.90
CA ASP A 92 -6.59 -35.69 -6.31
C ASP A 92 -6.33 -34.66 -5.19
N THR A 93 -5.39 -34.97 -4.32
CA THR A 93 -4.91 -34.07 -3.29
C THR A 93 -3.40 -34.17 -3.13
N THR A 94 -2.72 -33.03 -3.11
CA THR A 94 -1.27 -32.98 -2.84
C THR A 94 -0.97 -32.03 -1.70
N ARG A 95 0.16 -32.28 -1.01
CA ARG A 95 0.62 -31.50 0.12
C ARG A 95 2.07 -31.12 -0.06
N ALA A 96 2.43 -29.92 0.43
CA ALA A 96 3.80 -29.45 0.48
C ALA A 96 4.05 -28.65 1.75
N SER A 97 5.32 -28.46 2.08
CA SER A 97 5.77 -27.55 3.14
C SER A 97 6.95 -26.74 2.61
N VAL A 98 6.96 -25.46 2.93
CA VAL A 98 8.04 -24.54 2.57
C VAL A 98 8.54 -23.87 3.83
N ASP A 99 9.85 -23.71 3.96
CA ASP A 99 10.50 -22.88 4.97
C ASP A 99 11.78 -22.31 4.37
N VAL A 100 11.66 -21.16 3.76
CA VAL A 100 12.76 -20.45 3.10
C VAL A 100 12.79 -19.00 3.53
N THR A 101 13.96 -18.36 3.44
CA THR A 101 14.08 -16.91 3.68
C THR A 101 14.63 -16.26 2.42
N TRP A 102 13.99 -15.18 1.99
CA TRP A 102 14.44 -14.37 0.89
C TRP A 102 14.72 -12.93 1.35
N MET A 103 15.46 -12.19 0.53
CA MET A 103 15.86 -10.81 0.84
C MET A 103 14.98 -9.85 0.06
N GLN A 104 14.33 -8.93 0.78
CA GLN A 104 13.56 -7.85 0.17
C GLN A 104 14.52 -6.73 -0.22
N PRO A 105 14.48 -6.20 -1.46
CA PRO A 105 15.39 -5.14 -1.90
C PRO A 105 15.21 -3.83 -1.12
N TRP A 106 14.00 -3.53 -0.71
CA TRP A 106 13.58 -2.43 0.17
C TRP A 106 12.29 -2.81 0.89
N GLY A 107 11.92 -2.14 1.97
CA GLY A 107 10.67 -2.42 2.66
C GLY A 107 10.71 -2.20 4.16
N GLU A 108 9.74 -2.77 4.85
CA GLU A 108 9.58 -2.69 6.31
C GLU A 108 10.54 -3.63 7.05
N VAL A 109 11.05 -4.63 6.34
CA VAL A 109 12.00 -5.64 6.84
C VAL A 109 12.94 -6.06 5.72
N THR A 110 14.17 -6.45 6.05
CA THR A 110 15.14 -6.95 5.05
C THR A 110 14.95 -8.44 4.76
N ARG A 111 14.69 -9.23 5.77
CA ARG A 111 14.60 -10.70 5.68
C ARG A 111 13.15 -11.13 5.81
N VAL A 112 12.64 -11.77 4.77
CA VAL A 112 11.27 -12.29 4.72
C VAL A 112 11.33 -13.81 4.77
N ARG A 113 10.74 -14.41 5.82
CA ARG A 113 10.60 -15.86 5.93
C ARG A 113 9.29 -16.28 5.27
N ASP A 114 9.37 -17.19 4.32
CA ASP A 114 8.24 -17.91 3.74
C ASP A 114 8.16 -19.28 4.39
N ASN A 115 7.29 -19.41 5.40
CA ASN A 115 7.08 -20.64 6.14
C ASN A 115 5.61 -21.00 6.13
N HIS A 116 5.23 -21.96 5.28
CA HIS A 116 3.84 -22.39 5.14
C HIS A 116 3.70 -23.88 4.87
N ARG A 117 2.49 -24.38 5.08
CA ARG A 117 2.04 -25.68 4.59
C ARG A 117 1.00 -25.48 3.51
N GLU A 118 1.11 -26.25 2.44
CA GLU A 118 0.22 -26.19 1.28
C GLU A 118 -0.64 -27.45 1.18
N LEU A 119 -1.93 -27.23 0.88
CA LEU A 119 -2.88 -28.27 0.45
C LEU A 119 -3.44 -27.86 -0.90
N ARG A 120 -3.33 -28.75 -1.88
CA ARG A 120 -3.93 -28.62 -3.20
C ARG A 120 -5.06 -29.65 -3.32
N VAL A 121 -6.24 -29.18 -3.68
CA VAL A 121 -7.44 -30.02 -3.86
C VAL A 121 -7.89 -29.91 -5.29
N LYS A 122 -7.66 -30.96 -6.07
CA LYS A 122 -8.13 -31.07 -7.46
C LYS A 122 -9.52 -31.66 -7.48
N VAL A 123 -10.43 -30.97 -8.12
CA VAL A 123 -11.82 -31.39 -8.31
C VAL A 123 -12.20 -31.35 -9.79
N ALA A 124 -13.15 -32.19 -10.17
CA ALA A 124 -13.76 -32.21 -11.49
C ALA A 124 -15.29 -32.26 -11.37
N GLU A 125 -15.98 -31.71 -12.34
CA GLU A 125 -17.44 -31.90 -12.45
C GLU A 125 -17.77 -33.36 -12.79
N ALA A 126 -18.85 -33.85 -12.22
CA ALA A 126 -19.43 -35.13 -12.59
C ALA A 126 -20.37 -34.89 -13.76
N GLY A 127 -20.11 -35.53 -14.91
CA GLY A 127 -20.98 -35.45 -16.10
C GLY A 127 -20.22 -35.07 -17.40
N ARG A 128 -20.97 -34.62 -18.41
CA ARG A 128 -20.41 -34.43 -19.78
C ARG A 128 -19.35 -33.34 -19.92
N ALA A 129 -19.40 -32.30 -19.08
CA ALA A 129 -18.44 -31.18 -19.18
C ALA A 129 -17.07 -31.55 -18.63
N GLU A 130 -17.02 -32.33 -17.54
CA GLU A 130 -15.77 -32.80 -16.88
C GLU A 130 -14.71 -31.70 -16.69
N ARG A 131 -15.15 -30.46 -16.44
CA ARG A 131 -14.21 -29.35 -16.24
C ARG A 131 -13.52 -29.53 -14.90
N GLU A 132 -12.23 -29.25 -14.88
CA GLU A 132 -11.39 -29.42 -13.70
C GLU A 132 -10.86 -28.07 -13.19
N PHE A 133 -10.71 -27.99 -11.88
CA PHE A 133 -9.93 -26.92 -11.25
C PHE A 133 -9.24 -27.40 -9.96
N VAL A 134 -8.25 -26.63 -9.52
CA VAL A 134 -7.55 -26.89 -8.26
C VAL A 134 -7.79 -25.72 -7.33
N VAL A 135 -8.13 -25.99 -6.07
CA VAL A 135 -8.07 -24.97 -5.01
C VAL A 135 -6.79 -25.22 -4.22
N VAL A 136 -5.98 -24.19 -4.11
CA VAL A 136 -4.70 -24.22 -3.39
C VAL A 136 -4.83 -23.42 -2.12
N PHE A 137 -4.54 -24.03 -0.97
CA PHE A 137 -4.46 -23.37 0.34
C PHE A 137 -3.01 -23.32 0.79
N ARG A 138 -2.51 -22.13 1.14
CA ARG A 138 -1.24 -21.93 1.85
C ARG A 138 -1.53 -21.38 3.23
N VAL A 139 -1.12 -22.11 4.26
CA VAL A 139 -1.41 -21.78 5.67
C VAL A 139 -0.12 -21.42 6.37
N PHE A 140 -0.04 -20.18 6.85
CA PHE A 140 1.06 -19.55 7.57
C PHE A 140 0.72 -19.43 9.06
N ASP A 141 1.68 -19.04 9.88
CA ASP A 141 1.46 -18.81 11.31
C ASP A 141 0.58 -17.58 11.61
N ASP A 142 0.54 -16.62 10.69
CA ASP A 142 -0.20 -15.35 10.75
C ASP A 142 -1.44 -15.31 9.85
N GLY A 143 -1.84 -16.46 9.25
CA GLY A 143 -3.04 -16.53 8.41
C GLY A 143 -2.93 -17.53 7.28
N LEU A 144 -3.69 -17.29 6.23
CA LEU A 144 -3.72 -18.14 5.04
C LEU A 144 -4.06 -17.35 3.78
N GLY A 145 -3.67 -17.92 2.64
CA GLY A 145 -4.21 -17.56 1.34
C GLY A 145 -4.74 -18.79 0.62
N PHE A 146 -5.78 -18.61 -0.19
CA PHE A 146 -6.23 -19.64 -1.13
C PHE A 146 -6.58 -19.03 -2.47
N ARG A 147 -6.40 -19.81 -3.54
CA ARG A 147 -6.74 -19.41 -4.90
C ARG A 147 -7.25 -20.59 -5.74
N TYR A 148 -7.83 -20.27 -6.86
CA TYR A 148 -8.20 -21.25 -7.87
C TYR A 148 -7.15 -21.28 -8.97
N GLU A 149 -6.86 -22.48 -9.46
CA GLU A 149 -6.04 -22.70 -10.63
C GLU A 149 -6.87 -23.49 -11.65
N LEU A 150 -7.07 -22.90 -12.81
CA LEU A 150 -7.76 -23.54 -13.94
C LEU A 150 -6.69 -24.08 -14.89
N PRO A 151 -6.47 -25.40 -14.95
CA PRO A 151 -5.46 -25.99 -15.81
C PRO A 151 -5.88 -25.88 -17.28
N GLN A 152 -4.91 -26.01 -18.18
CA GLN A 152 -5.19 -26.12 -19.63
C GLN A 152 -6.12 -27.32 -19.89
N GLN A 153 -7.24 -27.07 -20.49
CA GLN A 153 -8.25 -28.11 -20.82
C GLN A 153 -9.13 -27.70 -22.01
N PRO A 154 -9.52 -28.65 -22.88
CA PRO A 154 -10.23 -28.33 -24.13
C PRO A 154 -11.67 -27.86 -23.90
N ASN A 155 -12.32 -28.30 -22.81
CA ASN A 155 -13.71 -28.01 -22.45
C ASN A 155 -13.86 -26.73 -21.61
N LEU A 156 -12.76 -25.99 -21.36
CA LEU A 156 -12.72 -24.67 -20.73
C LEU A 156 -11.49 -23.89 -21.24
N SER A 157 -11.35 -23.73 -22.58
CA SER A 157 -10.23 -23.00 -23.17
C SER A 157 -10.34 -21.49 -22.93
N GLU A 158 -11.55 -20.96 -23.04
CA GLU A 158 -11.92 -19.57 -22.75
C GLU A 158 -13.11 -19.56 -21.79
N PHE A 159 -13.21 -18.54 -20.98
CA PHE A 159 -14.32 -18.41 -20.02
C PHE A 159 -14.58 -16.95 -19.66
N GLU A 160 -15.83 -16.69 -19.28
CA GLU A 160 -16.28 -15.41 -18.74
C GLU A 160 -16.91 -15.66 -17.36
N ILE A 161 -16.27 -15.15 -16.30
CA ILE A 161 -16.83 -15.21 -14.95
C ILE A 161 -17.85 -14.08 -14.82
N SER A 162 -19.08 -14.45 -14.53
CA SER A 162 -20.16 -13.50 -14.21
C SER A 162 -20.24 -13.21 -12.72
N ASP A 163 -19.84 -14.18 -11.86
CA ASP A 163 -19.74 -13.97 -10.42
C ASP A 163 -18.79 -14.99 -9.77
N GLU A 164 -18.11 -14.57 -8.68
CA GLU A 164 -17.30 -15.45 -7.84
C GLU A 164 -18.12 -15.85 -6.59
N LEU A 165 -18.32 -17.16 -6.42
CA LEU A 165 -19.17 -17.72 -5.35
C LEU A 165 -18.41 -17.97 -4.05
N THR A 166 -17.14 -17.59 -3.98
CA THR A 166 -16.33 -17.69 -2.76
C THR A 166 -17.00 -16.98 -1.60
N GLU A 167 -17.31 -17.72 -0.53
CA GLU A 167 -17.89 -17.16 0.66
C GLU A 167 -16.87 -16.98 1.78
N PHE A 168 -17.15 -16.02 2.66
CA PHE A 168 -16.49 -15.82 3.94
C PHE A 168 -17.60 -15.73 5.01
N VAL A 169 -17.99 -16.86 5.57
CA VAL A 169 -19.02 -16.94 6.63
C VAL A 169 -18.32 -16.71 7.97
N MET A 170 -18.35 -15.48 8.48
CA MET A 170 -17.67 -15.14 9.73
C MET A 170 -18.35 -15.84 10.92
N ALA A 171 -17.52 -16.42 11.80
CA ALA A 171 -18.04 -17.13 12.99
C ALA A 171 -18.65 -16.19 14.03
N ASP A 172 -18.36 -14.90 13.94
CA ASP A 172 -18.70 -13.89 14.94
C ASP A 172 -19.25 -12.62 14.26
N ASN A 173 -20.07 -11.84 14.98
CA ASN A 173 -20.50 -10.51 14.60
C ASN A 173 -19.46 -9.48 15.05
N ALA A 174 -18.24 -9.63 14.53
CA ALA A 174 -17.07 -8.85 14.89
C ALA A 174 -17.26 -7.35 14.67
N LYS A 175 -16.52 -6.50 15.42
CA LYS A 175 -16.39 -5.08 15.13
C LYS A 175 -15.46 -4.90 13.94
N ALA A 176 -15.96 -4.33 12.84
CA ALA A 176 -15.20 -4.08 11.63
C ALA A 176 -14.83 -2.59 11.48
N TRP A 177 -13.65 -2.32 10.92
CA TRP A 177 -13.26 -1.01 10.38
C TRP A 177 -13.28 -1.11 8.86
N TRP A 178 -14.02 -0.20 8.21
CA TRP A 178 -14.34 -0.32 6.81
C TRP A 178 -14.53 1.03 6.12
N ILE A 179 -14.33 1.04 4.81
CA ILE A 179 -14.73 2.09 3.89
C ILE A 179 -15.68 1.51 2.85
N PRO A 180 -16.62 2.32 2.29
CA PRO A 180 -17.60 1.82 1.33
C PRO A 180 -16.97 1.43 0.00
N GLY A 181 -17.44 0.35 -0.61
CA GLY A 181 -17.08 -0.11 -1.94
C GLY A 181 -18.23 -0.02 -2.93
N ASN A 182 -17.94 -0.18 -4.23
CA ASN A 182 -18.89 -0.23 -5.34
C ASN A 182 -19.89 0.95 -5.34
N ARG A 183 -19.38 2.16 -5.17
CA ARG A 183 -20.21 3.37 -5.16
C ARG A 183 -20.42 3.90 -6.58
N LYS A 184 -21.54 4.62 -6.79
CA LYS A 184 -21.86 5.25 -8.07
C LYS A 184 -20.99 6.48 -8.38
N ALA A 185 -20.50 7.15 -7.34
CA ALA A 185 -19.64 8.32 -7.43
C ALA A 185 -18.51 8.21 -6.41
N MET A 186 -17.33 8.71 -6.74
CA MET A 186 -16.10 8.62 -5.96
C MET A 186 -15.81 7.16 -5.53
N ASP A 187 -15.84 6.24 -6.51
CA ASP A 187 -15.62 4.81 -6.26
C ASP A 187 -14.11 4.50 -6.12
N ARG A 188 -13.43 5.29 -5.28
CA ARG A 188 -12.01 5.21 -4.94
C ARG A 188 -11.85 4.82 -3.46
N TYR A 189 -10.62 4.75 -2.95
CA TYR A 189 -10.34 4.36 -1.55
C TYR A 189 -10.30 5.54 -0.57
N GLU A 190 -10.61 6.75 -1.01
CA GLU A 190 -10.39 8.01 -0.31
C GLU A 190 -11.52 8.39 0.66
N PHE A 191 -11.87 7.47 1.55
CA PHE A 191 -12.90 7.67 2.57
C PHE A 191 -12.34 7.68 3.98
N LEU A 192 -13.04 8.33 4.91
CA LEU A 192 -12.83 8.10 6.33
C LEU A 192 -13.36 6.71 6.69
N TYR A 193 -12.60 5.98 7.50
CA TYR A 193 -13.04 4.69 8.00
C TYR A 193 -14.19 4.84 8.98
N ALA A 194 -15.20 4.02 8.81
CA ALA A 194 -16.27 3.80 9.78
C ALA A 194 -15.99 2.53 10.59
N SER A 195 -16.63 2.40 11.76
CA SER A 195 -16.62 1.14 12.51
C SER A 195 -18.03 0.72 12.89
N SER A 196 -18.34 -0.56 12.68
CA SER A 196 -19.65 -1.16 13.03
C SER A 196 -19.54 -2.68 13.12
N PRO A 197 -20.55 -3.37 13.72
CA PRO A 197 -20.65 -4.82 13.62
C PRO A 197 -20.77 -5.29 12.16
N VAL A 198 -20.20 -6.46 11.85
CA VAL A 198 -20.25 -7.10 10.52
C VAL A 198 -21.67 -7.16 9.95
N SER A 199 -22.67 -7.42 10.78
CA SER A 199 -24.08 -7.50 10.36
C SER A 199 -24.67 -6.18 9.83
N MET A 200 -23.99 -5.05 10.05
CA MET A 200 -24.42 -3.73 9.59
C MET A 200 -23.72 -3.26 8.30
N LEU A 201 -22.77 -4.03 7.80
CA LEU A 201 -22.06 -3.72 6.57
C LEU A 201 -22.94 -3.94 5.34
N ASP A 202 -22.64 -3.25 4.25
CA ASP A 202 -23.19 -3.51 2.92
C ASP A 202 -22.06 -4.01 2.01
N THR A 203 -21.61 -3.22 1.06
CA THR A 203 -20.42 -3.50 0.25
C THR A 203 -19.25 -2.65 0.74
N VAL A 204 -18.13 -3.30 1.00
CA VAL A 204 -16.94 -2.66 1.60
C VAL A 204 -15.67 -2.99 0.82
N ARG A 205 -14.71 -2.07 0.88
CA ARG A 205 -13.36 -2.26 0.33
C ARG A 205 -12.54 -3.23 1.18
N THR A 206 -11.53 -3.81 0.57
CA THR A 206 -10.48 -4.55 1.28
C THR A 206 -9.17 -3.74 1.31
N PRO A 207 -8.32 -3.89 2.34
CA PRO A 207 -8.40 -4.79 3.50
C PRO A 207 -9.57 -4.47 4.44
N LEU A 208 -10.32 -5.49 4.85
CA LEU A 208 -11.37 -5.38 5.85
C LEU A 208 -10.87 -5.92 7.19
N THR A 209 -10.62 -5.04 8.15
CA THR A 209 -10.12 -5.40 9.49
C THR A 209 -11.26 -5.59 10.47
N MET A 210 -11.27 -6.72 11.19
CA MET A 210 -12.35 -7.11 12.11
C MET A 210 -11.79 -7.61 13.44
N GLU A 211 -12.24 -7.05 14.56
CA GLU A 211 -11.97 -7.57 15.92
C GLU A 211 -13.09 -8.52 16.35
N MET A 212 -12.77 -9.79 16.53
CA MET A 212 -13.72 -10.79 17.02
C MET A 212 -13.95 -10.63 18.54
N GLN A 213 -15.16 -10.87 19.01
CA GLN A 213 -15.52 -10.72 20.43
C GLN A 213 -14.68 -11.66 21.31
N GLY A 214 -13.81 -11.07 22.16
CA GLY A 214 -12.91 -11.85 23.03
C GLY A 214 -11.99 -12.80 22.26
N GLY A 215 -11.63 -12.48 21.04
CA GLY A 215 -10.86 -13.32 20.14
C GLY A 215 -9.82 -12.56 19.30
N PRO A 216 -9.32 -13.22 18.25
CA PRO A 216 -8.31 -12.64 17.38
C PRO A 216 -8.87 -11.47 16.55
N VAL A 217 -7.93 -10.71 15.96
CA VAL A 217 -8.20 -9.76 14.89
C VAL A 217 -8.00 -10.46 13.54
N VAL A 218 -8.95 -10.28 12.63
CA VAL A 218 -8.98 -10.93 11.32
C VAL A 218 -9.02 -9.88 10.23
N VAL A 219 -8.24 -10.10 9.15
CA VAL A 219 -8.26 -9.21 7.98
C VAL A 219 -8.55 -10.03 6.74
N LEU A 220 -9.58 -9.61 6.00
CA LEU A 220 -9.86 -10.14 4.67
C LEU A 220 -9.27 -9.22 3.61
N HIS A 221 -8.48 -9.80 2.71
CA HIS A 221 -7.86 -9.09 1.60
C HIS A 221 -7.54 -10.07 0.46
N GLU A 222 -6.72 -9.63 -0.49
CA GLU A 222 -6.25 -10.44 -1.61
C GLU A 222 -4.74 -10.23 -1.84
N ALA A 223 -4.11 -11.15 -2.59
CA ALA A 223 -2.72 -11.05 -2.99
C ALA A 223 -2.51 -11.54 -4.43
N ASP A 224 -1.42 -11.08 -5.07
CA ASP A 224 -1.07 -11.44 -6.46
C ASP A 224 -2.19 -11.11 -7.47
N LEU A 225 -2.75 -9.91 -7.38
CA LEU A 225 -3.75 -9.41 -8.32
C LEU A 225 -3.07 -8.98 -9.62
N ALA A 226 -3.19 -9.81 -10.67
CA ALA A 226 -2.50 -9.58 -11.94
C ALA A 226 -3.44 -9.45 -13.15
N ASP A 227 -4.41 -10.34 -13.28
CA ASP A 227 -5.35 -10.41 -14.41
C ASP A 227 -6.75 -10.82 -13.94
N TYR A 228 -7.30 -10.06 -13.00
CA TYR A 228 -8.60 -10.30 -12.40
C TYR A 228 -9.20 -8.94 -11.97
N ALA A 229 -10.49 -8.88 -11.63
CA ALA A 229 -11.03 -7.69 -10.97
C ALA A 229 -10.64 -7.67 -9.49
N ALA A 230 -10.31 -6.50 -8.96
CA ALA A 230 -10.00 -6.34 -7.53
C ALA A 230 -11.22 -6.65 -6.66
N MET A 231 -10.97 -7.17 -5.46
CA MET A 231 -12.01 -7.65 -4.56
C MET A 231 -12.53 -6.56 -3.63
N ASP A 232 -13.79 -6.15 -3.83
CA ASP A 232 -14.64 -5.65 -2.75
C ASP A 232 -15.38 -6.81 -2.11
N LEU A 233 -16.01 -6.60 -0.96
CA LEU A 233 -16.77 -7.60 -0.23
C LEU A 233 -18.23 -7.13 -0.05
N ALA A 234 -19.17 -7.81 -0.67
CA ALA A 234 -20.60 -7.62 -0.42
C ALA A 234 -21.09 -8.56 0.68
N ARG A 235 -21.82 -8.02 1.65
CA ARG A 235 -22.50 -8.85 2.64
C ARG A 235 -23.80 -9.42 2.04
N VAL A 236 -23.84 -10.74 1.88
CA VAL A 236 -24.95 -11.49 1.26
C VAL A 236 -25.80 -12.27 2.28
N GLY A 237 -25.43 -12.27 3.54
CA GLY A 237 -26.13 -12.89 4.65
C GLY A 237 -25.82 -12.14 5.95
N GLU A 238 -26.27 -12.65 7.10
CA GLU A 238 -26.07 -11.96 8.37
C GLU A 238 -24.59 -11.66 8.64
N ARG A 239 -23.70 -12.64 8.39
CA ARG A 239 -22.26 -12.57 8.60
C ARG A 239 -21.50 -13.21 7.44
N THR A 240 -22.10 -13.24 6.26
CA THR A 240 -21.54 -13.86 5.06
C THR A 240 -21.17 -12.79 4.06
N PHE A 241 -19.89 -12.79 3.66
CA PHE A 241 -19.40 -11.97 2.56
C PHE A 241 -19.15 -12.81 1.31
N ARG A 242 -19.27 -12.15 0.14
CA ARG A 242 -18.78 -12.63 -1.16
C ARG A 242 -17.99 -11.53 -1.85
N PRO A 243 -17.03 -11.89 -2.73
CA PRO A 243 -16.40 -10.93 -3.62
C PRO A 243 -17.43 -10.16 -4.45
N ALA A 244 -17.35 -8.84 -4.42
CA ALA A 244 -18.13 -7.93 -5.25
C ALA A 244 -17.19 -7.33 -6.30
N LEU A 245 -17.05 -8.04 -7.42
CA LEU A 245 -16.12 -7.68 -8.48
C LEU A 245 -16.74 -6.63 -9.41
N ALA A 246 -15.98 -5.60 -9.78
CA ALA A 246 -16.40 -4.63 -10.78
C ALA A 246 -16.47 -5.27 -12.18
N ALA A 247 -17.55 -4.98 -12.89
CA ALA A 247 -17.82 -5.58 -14.20
C ALA A 247 -17.25 -4.75 -15.35
N TRP A 248 -17.00 -5.41 -16.48
CA TRP A 248 -16.95 -4.80 -17.79
C TRP A 248 -18.32 -4.22 -18.16
N ALA A 249 -18.39 -3.37 -19.19
CA ALA A 249 -19.62 -2.72 -19.62
C ALA A 249 -20.77 -3.69 -19.94
N ASP A 250 -20.47 -4.91 -20.32
CA ASP A 250 -21.44 -5.95 -20.64
C ASP A 250 -21.80 -6.86 -19.45
N GLY A 251 -21.32 -6.55 -18.25
CA GLY A 251 -21.65 -7.25 -17.01
C GLY A 251 -20.74 -8.43 -16.66
N VAL A 252 -19.80 -8.82 -17.53
CA VAL A 252 -18.76 -9.83 -17.20
C VAL A 252 -17.82 -9.26 -16.16
N LYS A 253 -17.43 -10.07 -15.17
CA LYS A 253 -16.48 -9.65 -14.14
C LYS A 253 -15.04 -9.93 -14.56
N VAL A 254 -14.78 -11.10 -15.11
CA VAL A 254 -13.45 -11.54 -15.54
C VAL A 254 -13.54 -12.32 -16.83
N ARG A 255 -12.65 -12.00 -17.76
CA ARG A 255 -12.42 -12.76 -19.00
C ARG A 255 -11.07 -13.42 -18.93
N GLY A 256 -11.02 -14.72 -19.18
CA GLY A 256 -9.80 -15.49 -19.11
C GLY A 256 -9.75 -16.63 -20.12
N HIS A 257 -8.56 -17.19 -20.25
CA HIS A 257 -8.29 -18.42 -20.97
C HIS A 257 -7.40 -19.32 -20.12
N THR A 258 -7.57 -20.63 -20.26
CA THR A 258 -6.75 -21.59 -19.51
C THR A 258 -5.39 -21.79 -20.18
N PRO A 259 -4.28 -21.98 -19.43
CA PRO A 259 -4.25 -22.06 -17.97
C PRO A 259 -4.44 -20.69 -17.31
N PHE A 260 -5.15 -20.62 -16.17
CA PHE A 260 -5.45 -19.37 -15.49
C PHE A 260 -5.28 -19.50 -13.98
N LEU A 261 -4.81 -18.44 -13.35
CA LEU A 261 -4.66 -18.32 -11.90
C LEU A 261 -5.48 -17.13 -11.41
N THR A 262 -6.36 -17.35 -10.44
CA THR A 262 -7.00 -16.21 -9.75
C THR A 262 -6.02 -15.57 -8.77
N PRO A 263 -6.26 -14.32 -8.29
CA PRO A 263 -5.57 -13.82 -7.12
C PRO A 263 -5.83 -14.71 -5.91
N TRP A 264 -4.96 -14.61 -4.93
CA TRP A 264 -5.18 -15.24 -3.64
C TRP A 264 -6.22 -14.47 -2.84
N ARG A 265 -7.19 -15.15 -2.28
CA ARG A 265 -8.05 -14.63 -1.21
C ARG A 265 -7.33 -14.86 0.11
N THR A 266 -7.10 -13.80 0.89
CA THR A 266 -6.30 -13.86 2.11
C THR A 266 -7.16 -13.67 3.35
N ILE A 267 -6.83 -14.43 4.39
CA ILE A 267 -7.39 -14.31 5.74
C ILE A 267 -6.20 -14.22 6.70
N GLN A 268 -5.82 -12.99 7.06
CA GLN A 268 -4.79 -12.76 8.06
C GLN A 268 -5.41 -12.87 9.44
N ILE A 269 -4.71 -13.49 10.41
CA ILE A 269 -5.24 -13.76 11.75
C ILE A 269 -4.15 -13.49 12.78
N ALA A 270 -4.42 -12.59 13.71
CA ALA A 270 -3.49 -12.25 14.79
C ALA A 270 -4.21 -12.19 16.14
N ASP A 271 -3.50 -12.47 17.22
CA ASP A 271 -4.10 -12.45 18.56
C ASP A 271 -4.42 -11.03 19.03
N ARG A 272 -3.66 -10.02 18.55
CA ARG A 272 -3.86 -8.58 18.80
C ARG A 272 -3.66 -7.80 17.51
N ALA A 273 -4.22 -6.60 17.41
CA ALA A 273 -4.07 -5.74 16.24
C ALA A 273 -2.59 -5.44 15.90
N VAL A 274 -1.74 -5.24 16.92
CA VAL A 274 -0.30 -4.97 16.74
C VAL A 274 0.46 -6.14 16.08
N ASP A 275 -0.03 -7.35 16.23
CA ASP A 275 0.57 -8.57 15.68
C ASP A 275 0.19 -8.79 14.19
N LEU A 276 -0.74 -7.98 13.62
CA LEU A 276 -1.05 -7.94 12.18
C LEU A 276 0.08 -7.32 11.36
N VAL A 277 0.67 -6.24 11.87
CA VAL A 277 1.56 -5.36 11.10
C VAL A 277 2.86 -6.04 10.64
N PRO A 278 3.51 -6.92 11.43
CA PRO A 278 4.70 -7.63 10.99
C PRO A 278 4.45 -8.72 9.94
N SER A 279 3.20 -9.00 9.59
CA SER A 279 2.86 -10.04 8.61
C SER A 279 3.47 -9.74 7.24
N VAL A 280 4.01 -10.76 6.63
CA VAL A 280 4.53 -10.76 5.26
C VAL A 280 3.76 -11.73 4.35
N LEU A 281 2.58 -12.15 4.79
CA LEU A 281 1.73 -13.11 4.10
C LEU A 281 1.45 -12.69 2.65
N GLY A 282 1.01 -11.45 2.45
CA GLY A 282 0.75 -10.91 1.10
C GLY A 282 1.96 -10.98 0.18
N LEU A 283 3.16 -10.68 0.70
CA LEU A 283 4.41 -10.80 -0.08
C LEU A 283 4.69 -12.27 -0.43
N ASN A 284 4.57 -13.19 0.52
CA ASN A 284 4.88 -14.61 0.32
C ASN A 284 3.92 -15.32 -0.64
N LEU A 285 2.75 -14.76 -0.88
CA LEU A 285 1.79 -15.26 -1.87
C LEU A 285 2.07 -14.78 -3.30
N ASN A 286 2.90 -13.75 -3.47
CA ASN A 286 3.31 -13.25 -4.78
C ASN A 286 4.53 -14.03 -5.33
N PRO A 287 4.68 -14.11 -6.66
CA PRO A 287 5.86 -14.70 -7.29
C PRO A 287 7.16 -13.94 -6.93
N PRO A 288 8.32 -14.59 -7.03
CA PRO A 288 9.62 -13.92 -6.91
C PRO A 288 9.80 -12.77 -7.90
N SER A 289 10.75 -11.87 -7.60
CA SER A 289 11.06 -10.71 -8.44
C SER A 289 11.36 -11.11 -9.89
N ARG A 290 10.75 -10.38 -10.82
CA ARG A 290 11.05 -10.43 -12.26
C ARG A 290 12.13 -9.44 -12.68
N ILE A 291 12.61 -8.59 -11.76
CA ILE A 291 13.72 -7.67 -11.97
C ILE A 291 14.98 -8.31 -11.39
N ALA A 292 15.91 -8.66 -12.25
CA ALA A 292 17.14 -9.34 -11.86
C ALA A 292 18.11 -8.42 -11.08
N ASP A 293 18.24 -7.17 -11.49
CA ASP A 293 19.05 -6.16 -10.81
C ASP A 293 18.16 -5.05 -10.26
N THR A 294 18.02 -5.03 -8.93
CA THR A 294 17.17 -4.05 -8.23
C THR A 294 17.95 -2.86 -7.66
N ARG A 295 19.27 -2.77 -7.88
CA ARG A 295 20.14 -1.72 -7.29
C ARG A 295 19.81 -0.30 -7.75
N TRP A 296 19.11 -0.15 -8.88
CA TRP A 296 18.65 1.14 -9.39
C TRP A 296 17.39 1.65 -8.69
N ILE A 297 16.69 0.78 -7.95
CA ILE A 297 15.49 1.13 -7.19
C ILE A 297 15.93 1.76 -5.88
N THR A 298 15.69 3.05 -5.72
CA THR A 298 16.16 3.81 -4.55
C THR A 298 15.00 4.44 -3.81
N PRO A 299 14.66 3.94 -2.62
CA PRO A 299 13.79 4.65 -1.68
C PRO A 299 14.36 6.02 -1.32
N MET A 300 13.48 7.04 -1.20
CA MET A 300 13.93 8.40 -0.92
C MET A 300 12.88 9.25 -0.21
N THR A 301 13.34 10.26 0.51
CA THR A 301 12.51 11.42 0.85
C THR A 301 12.55 12.40 -0.32
N TYR A 302 11.46 13.14 -0.57
CA TYR A 302 11.36 14.10 -1.65
C TYR A 302 10.50 15.30 -1.25
N ASP A 303 10.67 16.42 -1.94
CA ASP A 303 9.75 17.55 -1.90
C ASP A 303 8.95 17.65 -3.21
N GLY A 304 8.04 18.61 -3.33
CA GLY A 304 7.36 18.76 -4.61
C GLY A 304 6.40 19.94 -4.73
N ILE A 305 6.21 20.31 -5.99
CA ILE A 305 5.19 21.25 -6.41
C ILE A 305 3.85 20.48 -6.49
N TRP A 306 3.16 20.44 -5.38
CA TRP A 306 1.91 19.71 -5.15
C TRP A 306 1.02 20.41 -4.11
N TRP A 307 1.49 20.55 -2.84
CA TRP A 307 0.69 21.14 -1.78
C TRP A 307 0.25 22.57 -2.05
N GLY A 308 1.12 23.34 -2.72
CA GLY A 308 0.79 24.71 -3.12
C GLY A 308 -0.45 24.83 -4.02
N MET A 309 -0.76 23.77 -4.80
CA MET A 309 -2.00 23.70 -5.60
C MET A 309 -3.20 23.49 -4.68
N HIS A 310 -3.15 22.51 -3.78
CA HIS A 310 -4.21 22.24 -2.82
C HIS A 310 -4.47 23.41 -1.87
N ALA A 311 -3.41 24.12 -1.47
CA ALA A 311 -3.48 25.31 -0.64
C ALA A 311 -3.95 26.57 -1.40
N GLY A 312 -4.11 26.50 -2.73
CA GLY A 312 -4.55 27.63 -3.59
C GLY A 312 -3.49 28.69 -3.86
N LEU A 313 -2.21 28.36 -3.61
CA LEU A 313 -1.08 29.23 -3.94
C LEU A 313 -0.69 29.13 -5.41
N TYR A 314 -0.78 27.94 -5.97
CA TYR A 314 -0.47 27.59 -7.36
C TYR A 314 -1.67 26.94 -8.07
N THR A 315 -1.55 26.78 -9.37
CA THR A 315 -2.48 26.02 -10.22
C THR A 315 -1.73 24.97 -11.03
N TRP A 316 -2.41 23.84 -11.36
CA TRP A 316 -1.91 22.87 -12.35
C TRP A 316 -2.00 23.41 -13.77
N PRO A 317 -3.15 24.06 -14.19
CA PRO A 317 -3.26 24.72 -15.48
C PRO A 317 -2.27 25.87 -15.64
N SER A 318 -1.98 26.20 -16.92
CA SER A 318 -1.17 27.34 -17.30
C SER A 318 -1.76 28.68 -16.81
N GLY A 319 -0.94 29.72 -16.71
CA GLY A 319 -1.40 31.05 -16.32
C GLY A 319 -0.57 31.71 -15.22
N PRO A 320 -1.06 32.86 -14.67
CA PRO A 320 -0.26 33.65 -13.73
C PRO A 320 0.11 33.00 -12.43
N LYS A 321 -0.57 31.92 -12.05
CA LYS A 321 -0.30 31.14 -10.85
C LYS A 321 0.21 29.73 -11.15
N HIS A 322 0.64 29.46 -12.38
CA HIS A 322 1.16 28.15 -12.75
C HIS A 322 2.30 27.73 -11.81
N GLY A 323 2.12 26.60 -11.12
CA GLY A 323 3.09 26.11 -10.15
C GLY A 323 4.33 25.49 -10.80
N ALA A 324 4.13 24.77 -11.90
CA ALA A 324 5.16 24.00 -12.59
C ALA A 324 5.98 24.84 -13.58
N THR A 325 6.51 25.97 -13.14
CA THR A 325 7.45 26.75 -13.97
C THR A 325 8.89 26.24 -13.81
N THR A 326 9.72 26.48 -14.83
CA THR A 326 11.17 26.17 -14.77
C THR A 326 11.84 26.79 -13.55
N GLU A 327 11.51 28.05 -13.24
CA GLU A 327 12.08 28.79 -12.11
C GLU A 327 11.66 28.14 -10.79
N ASN A 328 10.38 27.86 -10.60
CA ASN A 328 9.87 27.27 -9.37
C ASN A 328 10.41 25.86 -9.18
N ALA A 329 10.48 25.03 -10.22
CA ALA A 329 11.05 23.69 -10.15
C ALA A 329 12.54 23.73 -9.70
N LYS A 330 13.33 24.67 -10.20
CA LYS A 330 14.72 24.86 -9.76
C LYS A 330 14.84 25.27 -8.29
N ARG A 331 13.91 26.10 -7.78
CA ARG A 331 13.86 26.49 -6.36
C ARG A 331 13.63 25.26 -5.46
N TYR A 332 12.69 24.38 -5.82
CA TYR A 332 12.44 23.13 -5.09
C TYR A 332 13.63 22.17 -5.18
N ILE A 333 14.24 22.02 -6.35
CA ILE A 333 15.46 21.22 -6.52
C ILE A 333 16.62 21.76 -5.65
N ASP A 334 16.81 23.08 -5.58
CA ASP A 334 17.82 23.69 -4.71
C ASP A 334 17.51 23.43 -3.23
N PHE A 335 16.26 23.49 -2.84
CA PHE A 335 15.82 23.15 -1.49
C PHE A 335 16.07 21.66 -1.18
N ALA A 336 15.69 20.75 -2.07
CA ALA A 336 15.97 19.32 -1.93
C ALA A 336 17.47 19.05 -1.75
N ALA A 337 18.31 19.62 -2.61
CA ALA A 337 19.76 19.47 -2.54
C ALA A 337 20.36 19.99 -1.22
N ALA A 338 19.94 21.18 -0.79
CA ALA A 338 20.38 21.80 0.47
C ALA A 338 19.97 20.98 1.71
N ASN A 339 18.85 20.28 1.63
CA ASN A 339 18.27 19.53 2.73
C ASN A 339 18.51 18.00 2.61
N LYS A 340 19.27 17.55 1.62
CA LYS A 340 19.58 16.13 1.37
C LYS A 340 18.37 15.27 1.09
N LEU A 341 17.32 15.85 0.53
CA LEU A 341 16.19 15.10 -0.01
C LEU A 341 16.61 14.48 -1.34
N GLY A 342 16.12 13.27 -1.61
CA GLY A 342 16.53 12.48 -2.78
C GLY A 342 15.86 12.89 -4.09
N GLY A 343 14.73 13.57 -4.04
CA GLY A 343 13.94 13.91 -5.22
C GLY A 343 13.09 15.16 -5.09
N THR A 344 12.60 15.64 -6.24
CA THR A 344 11.60 16.72 -6.35
C THR A 344 10.53 16.31 -7.33
N LEU A 345 9.27 16.28 -6.87
CA LEU A 345 8.08 16.06 -7.69
C LEU A 345 7.65 17.37 -8.35
N VAL A 346 7.26 17.30 -9.63
CA VAL A 346 6.63 18.42 -10.34
C VAL A 346 5.32 17.95 -10.95
N GLU A 347 4.20 18.44 -10.43
CA GLU A 347 2.87 18.26 -11.02
C GLU A 347 2.51 19.47 -11.90
N GLY A 348 1.65 19.27 -12.90
CA GLY A 348 1.21 20.32 -13.79
C GLY A 348 2.23 20.73 -14.87
N TRP A 349 3.31 19.98 -15.05
CA TRP A 349 4.42 20.33 -15.94
C TRP A 349 4.06 20.21 -17.44
N ASN A 350 3.14 19.32 -17.77
CA ASN A 350 2.81 18.90 -19.14
C ASN A 350 1.50 19.52 -19.64
N VAL A 351 1.37 19.63 -20.95
CA VAL A 351 0.16 20.10 -21.62
C VAL A 351 -1.01 19.16 -21.34
N GLY A 352 -2.21 19.74 -21.17
CA GLY A 352 -3.46 19.01 -20.98
C GLY A 352 -4.29 19.41 -19.76
N TRP A 353 -3.74 20.23 -18.85
CA TRP A 353 -4.46 20.69 -17.65
C TRP A 353 -5.41 21.85 -17.89
N ASP A 354 -5.29 22.56 -19.04
CA ASP A 354 -6.15 23.69 -19.37
C ASP A 354 -7.56 23.21 -19.75
N GLY A 355 -8.57 23.97 -19.37
CA GLY A 355 -9.97 23.64 -19.68
C GLY A 355 -10.56 22.56 -18.78
N ASP A 356 -11.47 21.74 -19.33
CA ASP A 356 -12.19 20.69 -18.61
C ASP A 356 -11.49 19.33 -18.77
N TRP A 357 -10.28 19.19 -18.25
CA TRP A 357 -9.48 17.97 -18.35
C TRP A 357 -10.14 16.76 -17.64
N ILE A 358 -10.99 16.99 -16.62
CA ILE A 358 -11.77 15.94 -15.97
C ILE A 358 -12.88 15.45 -16.90
N GLY A 359 -13.69 16.35 -17.45
CA GLY A 359 -14.82 16.01 -18.32
C GLY A 359 -14.38 15.38 -19.64
N THR A 360 -13.19 15.73 -20.16
CA THR A 360 -12.61 15.14 -21.36
C THR A 360 -11.83 13.85 -21.09
N HIS A 361 -11.81 13.36 -19.85
CA HIS A 361 -11.00 12.20 -19.43
C HIS A 361 -9.55 12.29 -19.89
N GLY A 362 -8.94 13.46 -19.74
CA GLY A 362 -7.51 13.65 -20.03
C GLY A 362 -7.11 13.37 -21.48
N SER A 363 -8.05 13.51 -22.45
CA SER A 363 -7.76 13.25 -23.87
C SER A 363 -6.63 14.10 -24.42
N ASP A 364 -6.44 15.31 -23.84
CA ASP A 364 -5.46 16.31 -24.27
C ASP A 364 -4.13 16.20 -23.51
N PHE A 365 -3.99 15.30 -22.53
CA PHE A 365 -2.74 15.11 -21.83
C PHE A 365 -1.66 14.57 -22.74
N SER A 366 -0.52 15.28 -22.78
CA SER A 366 0.71 14.82 -23.40
C SER A 366 1.74 14.49 -22.33
N PHE A 367 2.24 13.27 -22.33
CA PHE A 367 3.26 12.83 -21.39
C PHE A 367 4.70 13.06 -21.90
N THR A 368 4.83 13.83 -23.00
CA THR A 368 6.12 14.17 -23.60
C THR A 368 6.30 15.67 -23.86
N GLN A 369 5.19 16.44 -23.85
CA GLN A 369 5.21 17.86 -24.19
C GLN A 369 4.97 18.70 -22.92
N PRO A 370 5.99 19.47 -22.48
CA PRO A 370 5.84 20.42 -21.38
C PRO A 370 5.06 21.67 -21.81
N TYR A 371 4.54 22.41 -20.82
CA TYR A 371 4.09 23.79 -21.03
C TYR A 371 5.25 24.69 -21.46
N PRO A 372 4.98 25.81 -22.17
CA PRO A 372 6.03 26.70 -22.67
C PRO A 372 6.94 27.32 -21.61
N ASP A 373 6.45 27.47 -20.38
CA ASP A 373 7.18 28.00 -19.22
C ASP A 373 7.92 26.93 -18.41
N TYR A 374 7.86 25.65 -18.85
CA TYR A 374 8.55 24.53 -18.23
C TYR A 374 9.56 23.86 -19.19
N ASP A 375 10.84 24.14 -19.01
CA ASP A 375 11.92 23.48 -19.75
C ASP A 375 12.25 22.10 -19.11
N LEU A 376 11.50 21.06 -19.48
CA LEU A 376 11.69 19.71 -18.96
C LEU A 376 13.15 19.23 -19.08
N ARG A 377 13.84 19.51 -20.20
CA ARG A 377 15.21 19.07 -20.42
C ARG A 377 16.21 19.84 -19.53
N GLY A 378 16.02 21.13 -19.44
CA GLY A 378 16.82 22.00 -18.58
C GLY A 378 16.61 21.70 -17.10
N VAL A 379 15.37 21.45 -16.66
CA VAL A 379 15.04 21.07 -15.27
C VAL A 379 15.65 19.70 -14.92
N ALA A 380 15.52 18.70 -15.80
CA ALA A 380 16.10 17.37 -15.57
C ALA A 380 17.64 17.42 -15.48
N ALA A 381 18.29 18.19 -16.38
CA ALA A 381 19.73 18.39 -16.32
C ALA A 381 20.17 19.12 -15.05
N TYR A 382 19.39 20.11 -14.61
CA TYR A 382 19.62 20.86 -13.38
C TYR A 382 19.50 19.96 -12.15
N ALA A 383 18.41 19.19 -12.02
CA ALA A 383 18.21 18.24 -10.93
C ALA A 383 19.39 17.25 -10.83
N LYS A 384 19.78 16.66 -11.96
CA LYS A 384 20.95 15.77 -12.04
C LYS A 384 22.23 16.45 -11.58
N SER A 385 22.47 17.73 -11.94
CA SER A 385 23.66 18.49 -11.53
C SER A 385 23.71 18.74 -10.02
N LYS A 386 22.55 18.74 -9.36
CA LYS A 386 22.39 18.90 -7.91
C LYS A 386 22.35 17.56 -7.15
N GLY A 387 22.36 16.43 -7.85
CA GLY A 387 22.23 15.10 -7.25
C GLY A 387 20.81 14.79 -6.76
N VAL A 388 19.79 15.46 -7.29
CA VAL A 388 18.37 15.31 -6.98
C VAL A 388 17.68 14.58 -8.13
N SER A 389 16.81 13.61 -7.82
CA SER A 389 15.98 12.93 -8.80
C SER A 389 14.77 13.79 -9.16
N LEU A 390 14.55 14.05 -10.44
CA LEU A 390 13.27 14.62 -10.89
C LEU A 390 12.21 13.52 -10.87
N ILE A 391 11.10 13.75 -10.19
CA ILE A 391 9.90 12.88 -10.18
C ILE A 391 8.86 13.54 -11.08
N VAL A 392 8.50 12.86 -12.16
CA VAL A 392 7.56 13.35 -13.17
C VAL A 392 6.16 12.87 -12.84
N HIS A 393 5.17 13.76 -12.85
CA HIS A 393 3.77 13.41 -12.64
C HIS A 393 3.07 13.14 -13.97
N ASN A 394 2.32 12.04 -14.01
CA ASN A 394 1.48 11.64 -15.16
C ASN A 394 0.03 11.50 -14.68
N GLU A 395 -0.72 12.61 -14.63
CA GLU A 395 -2.16 12.56 -14.43
C GLU A 395 -2.85 12.07 -15.70
N THR A 396 -3.77 11.14 -15.56
CA THR A 396 -4.48 10.55 -16.70
C THR A 396 -5.95 10.94 -16.80
N ALA A 397 -6.55 11.44 -15.71
CA ALA A 397 -7.99 11.64 -15.57
C ALA A 397 -8.80 10.40 -16.03
N MET A 398 -8.27 9.20 -15.84
CA MET A 398 -8.82 7.93 -16.35
C MET A 398 -8.86 7.84 -17.90
N GLY A 399 -8.10 8.66 -18.62
CA GLY A 399 -7.88 8.59 -20.07
C GLY A 399 -6.85 7.51 -20.43
N ILE A 400 -7.19 6.27 -20.12
CA ILE A 400 -6.25 5.14 -20.15
C ILE A 400 -5.72 4.86 -21.56
N ALA A 401 -6.58 4.91 -22.57
CA ALA A 401 -6.18 4.67 -23.96
C ALA A 401 -5.16 5.74 -24.42
N ASN A 402 -5.36 7.03 -24.06
CA ASN A 402 -4.41 8.11 -24.33
C ASN A 402 -3.06 7.84 -23.64
N TYR A 403 -3.09 7.50 -22.35
CA TYR A 403 -1.86 7.23 -21.59
C TYR A 403 -1.11 6.02 -22.14
N GLU A 404 -1.79 4.89 -22.38
CA GLU A 404 -1.17 3.67 -22.92
C GLU A 404 -0.54 3.89 -24.29
N SER A 405 -1.13 4.71 -25.15
CA SER A 405 -0.59 5.05 -26.46
C SER A 405 0.75 5.80 -26.40
N GLN A 406 1.03 6.47 -25.27
CA GLN A 406 2.21 7.28 -25.05
C GLN A 406 3.25 6.63 -24.12
N LEU A 407 2.92 5.51 -23.42
CA LEU A 407 3.78 4.92 -22.37
C LEU A 407 5.23 4.70 -22.82
N ASP A 408 5.45 4.04 -23.94
CA ASP A 408 6.81 3.74 -24.41
C ASP A 408 7.57 5.01 -24.80
N SER A 409 6.94 5.96 -25.48
CA SER A 409 7.56 7.24 -25.87
C SER A 409 7.88 8.14 -24.67
N ALA A 410 6.96 8.21 -23.70
CA ALA A 410 7.14 8.97 -22.47
C ALA A 410 8.28 8.39 -21.62
N PHE A 411 8.28 7.08 -21.37
CA PHE A 411 9.28 6.45 -20.52
C PHE A 411 10.67 6.40 -21.20
N ALA A 412 10.72 6.28 -22.53
CA ALA A 412 11.96 6.44 -23.28
C ALA A 412 12.54 7.86 -23.12
N LEU A 413 11.68 8.90 -23.21
CA LEU A 413 12.08 10.29 -22.97
C LEU A 413 12.58 10.46 -21.52
N TYR A 414 11.83 10.00 -20.53
CA TYR A 414 12.19 10.11 -19.12
C TYR A 414 13.54 9.41 -18.85
N ARG A 415 13.73 8.21 -19.35
CA ARG A 415 15.02 7.49 -19.26
C ARG A 415 16.16 8.28 -19.87
N ALA A 416 15.96 8.85 -21.07
CA ALA A 416 16.98 9.66 -21.76
C ALA A 416 17.36 10.92 -20.97
N LEU A 417 16.41 11.48 -20.20
CA LEU A 417 16.62 12.63 -19.32
C LEU A 417 17.22 12.25 -17.96
N GLY A 418 17.32 10.96 -17.63
CA GLY A 418 17.78 10.47 -16.34
C GLY A 418 16.74 10.50 -15.22
N VAL A 419 15.45 10.62 -15.57
CA VAL A 419 14.34 10.45 -14.63
C VAL A 419 14.24 8.99 -14.21
N THR A 420 14.17 8.73 -12.91
CA THR A 420 14.14 7.38 -12.32
C THR A 420 12.87 7.09 -11.53
N ALA A 421 11.97 8.06 -11.38
CA ALA A 421 10.72 7.90 -10.65
C ALA A 421 9.59 8.70 -11.33
N ILE A 422 8.39 8.11 -11.30
CA ILE A 422 7.16 8.78 -11.73
C ILE A 422 6.08 8.66 -10.64
N LYS A 423 5.21 9.67 -10.60
CA LYS A 423 3.89 9.60 -9.95
C LYS A 423 2.84 9.48 -11.04
N THR A 424 1.90 8.53 -10.91
CA THR A 424 0.73 8.42 -11.81
C THR A 424 -0.53 8.81 -11.08
N GLY A 425 -1.46 9.50 -11.74
CA GLY A 425 -2.76 9.88 -11.20
C GLY A 425 -3.90 9.34 -12.06
N TYR A 426 -5.02 9.02 -11.41
CA TYR A 426 -6.20 8.44 -12.04
C TYR A 426 -7.48 9.10 -11.52
N VAL A 427 -7.49 10.43 -11.46
CA VAL A 427 -8.67 11.21 -11.07
C VAL A 427 -9.81 10.91 -12.06
N ASN A 428 -10.97 10.65 -11.57
CA ASN A 428 -12.24 10.30 -12.18
C ASN A 428 -12.77 8.96 -11.64
N ASP A 429 -14.07 8.69 -11.82
CA ASP A 429 -14.67 7.46 -11.28
C ASP A 429 -14.57 6.27 -12.24
N LYS A 430 -14.47 6.56 -13.55
CA LYS A 430 -14.42 5.56 -14.64
C LYS A 430 -13.63 6.10 -15.81
N THR A 431 -13.15 5.19 -16.66
CA THR A 431 -12.63 5.59 -17.99
C THR A 431 -13.74 6.15 -18.88
N ALA A 432 -13.38 6.80 -19.96
CA ALA A 432 -14.34 7.29 -20.97
C ALA A 432 -15.22 6.15 -21.53
N GLU A 433 -14.70 4.92 -21.60
CA GLU A 433 -15.41 3.72 -22.04
C GLU A 433 -16.26 3.10 -20.92
N GLY A 434 -16.25 3.65 -19.72
CA GLY A 434 -17.06 3.21 -18.57
C GLY A 434 -16.43 2.13 -17.70
N HIS A 435 -15.13 1.83 -17.84
CA HIS A 435 -14.44 0.85 -16.99
C HIS A 435 -14.19 1.42 -15.58
N ALA A 436 -14.55 0.63 -14.57
CA ALA A 436 -14.37 1.00 -13.17
C ALA A 436 -12.91 0.84 -12.71
N HIS A 437 -12.47 1.65 -11.72
CA HIS A 437 -11.14 1.60 -11.12
C HIS A 437 -10.69 0.20 -10.70
N THR A 438 -11.59 -0.59 -10.13
CA THR A 438 -11.31 -1.92 -9.57
C THR A 438 -11.58 -3.05 -10.56
N GLY A 439 -11.98 -2.73 -11.81
CA GLY A 439 -12.24 -3.72 -12.84
C GLY A 439 -10.98 -4.37 -13.41
N GLN A 440 -11.12 -5.56 -14.02
CA GLN A 440 -10.01 -6.27 -14.65
C GLN A 440 -9.26 -5.41 -15.70
N TYR A 441 -9.95 -4.52 -16.42
CA TYR A 441 -9.33 -3.59 -17.37
C TYR A 441 -8.27 -2.72 -16.69
N MET A 442 -8.62 -2.10 -15.56
CA MET A 442 -7.69 -1.22 -14.82
C MET A 442 -6.57 -2.01 -14.14
N VAL A 443 -6.85 -3.21 -13.63
CA VAL A 443 -5.79 -4.09 -13.08
C VAL A 443 -4.74 -4.40 -14.14
N ARG A 444 -5.17 -4.76 -15.36
CA ARG A 444 -4.28 -4.97 -16.52
C ARG A 444 -3.48 -3.71 -16.87
N HIS A 445 -4.13 -2.55 -16.82
CA HIS A 445 -3.48 -1.25 -17.05
C HIS A 445 -2.37 -0.97 -16.04
N HIS A 446 -2.69 -1.03 -14.73
CA HIS A 446 -1.69 -0.83 -13.68
C HIS A 446 -0.49 -1.77 -13.84
N ARG A 447 -0.74 -3.03 -14.13
CA ARG A 447 0.32 -4.02 -14.43
C ARG A 447 1.18 -3.59 -15.61
N ARG A 448 0.57 -3.15 -16.71
CA ARG A 448 1.28 -2.67 -17.91
C ARG A 448 2.17 -1.47 -17.61
N VAL A 449 1.68 -0.51 -16.82
CA VAL A 449 2.47 0.67 -16.42
C VAL A 449 3.70 0.23 -15.63
N ILE A 450 3.54 -0.63 -14.63
CA ILE A 450 4.64 -1.11 -13.78
C ILE A 450 5.68 -1.89 -14.58
N GLU A 451 5.24 -2.80 -15.45
CA GLU A 451 6.10 -3.62 -16.30
C GLU A 451 6.84 -2.77 -17.33
N THR A 452 6.17 -1.77 -17.93
CA THR A 452 6.80 -0.84 -18.84
C THR A 452 7.83 0.02 -18.10
N ALA A 453 7.47 0.60 -16.96
CA ALA A 453 8.39 1.36 -16.12
C ALA A 453 9.65 0.55 -15.74
N ALA A 454 9.50 -0.72 -15.39
CA ALA A 454 10.62 -1.62 -15.09
C ALA A 454 11.58 -1.77 -16.27
N ARG A 455 11.07 -1.89 -17.51
CA ARG A 455 11.91 -1.97 -18.73
C ARG A 455 12.79 -0.72 -18.94
N TYR A 456 12.28 0.44 -18.50
CA TYR A 456 13.01 1.72 -18.60
C TYR A 456 13.79 2.08 -17.34
N GLY A 457 13.78 1.24 -16.29
CA GLY A 457 14.44 1.50 -15.03
C GLY A 457 13.81 2.66 -14.26
N ILE A 458 12.49 2.71 -14.23
CA ILE A 458 11.68 3.75 -13.59
C ILE A 458 10.86 3.13 -12.46
N THR A 459 10.85 3.78 -11.29
CA THR A 459 9.99 3.44 -10.16
C THR A 459 8.64 4.16 -10.25
N VAL A 460 7.61 3.57 -9.67
CA VAL A 460 6.24 4.06 -9.75
C VAL A 460 5.70 4.37 -8.36
N ASN A 461 5.05 5.52 -8.21
CA ASN A 461 4.13 5.88 -7.14
C ASN A 461 2.76 6.12 -7.77
N ALA A 462 1.71 5.41 -7.34
CA ALA A 462 0.39 5.50 -7.96
C ALA A 462 -0.62 6.16 -7.01
N HIS A 463 -1.31 7.19 -7.49
CA HIS A 463 -2.44 7.83 -6.83
C HIS A 463 -3.76 7.41 -7.47
N GLU A 464 -4.86 7.45 -6.73
CA GLU A 464 -6.15 6.81 -7.05
C GLU A 464 -5.99 5.37 -7.58
N PRO A 465 -5.13 4.55 -6.99
CA PRO A 465 -4.76 3.25 -7.52
C PRO A 465 -5.77 2.17 -7.16
N ILE A 466 -5.59 0.98 -7.74
CA ILE A 466 -6.05 -0.25 -7.08
C ILE A 466 -5.23 -0.49 -5.81
N MET A 467 -5.80 -1.20 -4.82
CA MET A 467 -5.11 -1.52 -3.57
C MET A 467 -3.86 -2.38 -3.83
N ASP A 468 -2.83 -2.22 -2.99
CA ASP A 468 -1.64 -3.08 -3.03
C ASP A 468 -1.99 -4.52 -2.62
N THR A 469 -1.45 -5.50 -3.34
CA THR A 469 -1.67 -6.92 -3.12
C THR A 469 -0.35 -7.70 -2.97
N GLY A 470 0.71 -7.02 -2.51
CA GLY A 470 2.05 -7.58 -2.35
C GLY A 470 2.85 -7.64 -3.66
N GLU A 471 2.38 -7.01 -4.71
CA GLU A 471 2.96 -7.00 -6.05
C GLU A 471 4.43 -6.55 -6.08
N ARG A 472 4.84 -5.72 -5.12
CA ARG A 472 6.23 -5.24 -4.96
C ARG A 472 7.27 -6.36 -4.77
N ARG A 473 6.86 -7.58 -4.40
CA ARG A 473 7.77 -8.75 -4.41
C ARG A 473 8.15 -9.11 -5.84
N THR A 474 7.19 -9.11 -6.75
CA THR A 474 7.37 -9.47 -8.17
C THR A 474 7.94 -8.30 -8.98
N TRP A 475 7.45 -7.10 -8.68
CA TRP A 475 7.81 -5.85 -9.35
C TRP A 475 8.27 -4.80 -8.32
N PRO A 476 9.48 -4.92 -7.78
CA PRO A 476 9.97 -4.02 -6.74
C PRO A 476 10.15 -2.56 -7.17
N ASN A 477 9.94 -2.23 -8.44
CA ASN A 477 9.84 -0.85 -8.92
C ASN A 477 8.48 -0.20 -8.62
N MET A 478 7.45 -0.95 -8.19
CA MET A 478 6.23 -0.40 -7.60
C MET A 478 6.52 -0.03 -6.15
N LEU A 479 6.84 1.25 -5.88
CA LEU A 479 7.29 1.69 -4.57
C LEU A 479 6.13 2.00 -3.63
N SER A 480 5.17 2.82 -4.05
CA SER A 480 4.11 3.29 -3.16
C SER A 480 2.80 3.49 -3.92
N ARG A 481 1.71 3.44 -3.17
CA ARG A 481 0.36 3.75 -3.64
C ARG A 481 -0.34 4.61 -2.60
N GLU A 482 -1.13 5.58 -3.05
CA GLU A 482 -2.02 6.29 -2.14
C GLU A 482 -3.08 5.34 -1.57
N GLY A 483 -4.14 5.05 -2.32
CA GLY A 483 -5.22 4.12 -1.96
C GLY A 483 -5.86 4.41 -0.60
N SER A 484 -5.94 5.67 -0.22
CA SER A 484 -6.53 6.14 1.02
C SER A 484 -6.85 7.63 0.93
N ARG A 485 -7.65 8.12 1.88
CA ARG A 485 -7.85 9.56 2.05
C ARG A 485 -6.56 10.18 2.62
N GLY A 486 -5.83 10.94 1.79
CA GLY A 486 -4.54 11.55 2.08
C GLY A 486 -4.61 12.94 2.70
N GLN A 487 -3.44 13.60 2.80
CA GLN A 487 -3.31 14.97 3.37
C GLN A 487 -4.06 16.04 2.56
N GLU A 488 -4.29 15.87 1.29
CA GLU A 488 -4.96 16.84 0.42
C GLU A 488 -6.36 17.20 0.92
N TYR A 489 -7.06 16.25 1.55
CA TYR A 489 -8.36 16.50 2.16
C TYR A 489 -8.32 17.48 3.34
N ASN A 490 -7.15 17.69 3.93
CA ASN A 490 -6.93 18.71 4.94
C ASN A 490 -6.93 20.14 4.36
N ALA A 491 -6.66 20.30 3.06
CA ALA A 491 -6.71 21.60 2.39
C ALA A 491 -8.11 22.00 1.94
N GLY A 492 -8.95 21.04 1.52
CA GLY A 492 -10.24 21.34 0.89
C GLY A 492 -11.37 20.34 1.15
N GLY A 493 -11.20 19.36 2.05
CA GLY A 493 -12.24 18.38 2.36
C GLY A 493 -13.53 19.01 2.88
N PRO A 494 -14.71 18.55 2.43
CA PRO A 494 -16.02 19.14 2.80
C PRO A 494 -16.36 18.97 4.28
N ASP A 495 -15.70 18.04 4.96
CA ASP A 495 -15.85 17.66 6.38
C ASP A 495 -14.72 18.23 7.26
N GLY A 496 -13.98 19.22 6.77
CA GLY A 496 -12.99 19.98 7.53
C GLY A 496 -11.63 19.30 7.67
N GLY A 497 -11.35 18.23 6.92
CA GLY A 497 -10.08 17.51 6.92
C GLY A 497 -10.13 16.16 7.66
N ASN A 498 -8.99 15.49 7.73
CA ASN A 498 -8.86 14.19 8.39
C ASN A 498 -8.90 14.36 9.92
N PRO A 499 -9.76 13.63 10.64
CA PRO A 499 -9.78 13.68 12.10
C PRO A 499 -8.52 13.01 12.69
N PRO A 500 -8.13 13.34 13.94
CA PRO A 500 -6.92 12.82 14.55
C PRO A 500 -6.82 11.29 14.67
N GLU A 501 -7.94 10.58 14.77
CA GLU A 501 -7.92 9.10 14.78
C GLU A 501 -7.60 8.46 13.42
N HIS A 502 -7.66 9.22 12.32
CA HIS A 502 -7.54 8.69 10.97
C HIS A 502 -6.23 7.93 10.76
N GLU A 503 -5.08 8.52 11.12
CA GLU A 503 -3.77 7.90 10.95
C GLU A 503 -3.62 6.65 11.84
N THR A 504 -4.25 6.63 13.02
CA THR A 504 -4.22 5.46 13.92
C THR A 504 -5.08 4.31 13.40
N ILE A 505 -6.11 4.58 12.58
CA ILE A 505 -6.90 3.57 11.89
C ILE A 505 -6.14 3.06 10.66
N LEU A 506 -5.56 3.94 9.84
CA LEU A 506 -4.82 3.58 8.62
C LEU A 506 -3.71 2.57 8.89
N PHE A 507 -3.04 2.67 10.03
CA PHE A 507 -1.96 1.77 10.42
C PHE A 507 -2.39 0.30 10.55
N PHE A 508 -3.62 0.04 10.97
CA PHE A 508 -4.19 -1.30 11.19
C PHE A 508 -5.20 -1.71 10.11
N THR A 509 -5.34 -0.93 9.06
CA THR A 509 -6.26 -1.18 7.95
C THR A 509 -5.52 -1.06 6.61
N ARG A 510 -5.47 0.14 6.02
CA ARG A 510 -4.88 0.42 4.71
C ARG A 510 -3.41 -0.04 4.60
N LEU A 511 -2.59 0.21 5.63
CA LEU A 511 -1.16 -0.14 5.61
C LEU A 511 -0.90 -1.66 5.64
N LEU A 512 -1.87 -2.48 6.02
CA LEU A 512 -1.74 -3.94 5.97
C LEU A 512 -1.66 -4.47 4.53
N ALA A 513 -2.15 -3.72 3.56
CA ALA A 513 -1.97 -4.03 2.14
C ALA A 513 -0.54 -3.78 1.64
N GLY A 514 0.10 -2.71 2.13
CA GLY A 514 1.46 -2.31 1.72
C GLY A 514 1.74 -0.82 1.92
N PRO A 515 2.88 -0.31 1.44
CA PRO A 515 3.29 1.08 1.56
C PRO A 515 2.23 2.06 1.09
N MET A 516 2.16 3.22 1.75
CA MET A 516 1.14 4.23 1.49
C MET A 516 1.76 5.62 1.33
N ASP A 517 1.48 6.30 0.21
CA ASP A 517 1.86 7.70 0.01
C ASP A 517 0.82 8.62 0.66
N TYR A 518 0.96 8.86 1.98
CA TYR A 518 0.08 9.71 2.77
C TYR A 518 0.45 11.19 2.68
N THR A 519 1.68 11.50 2.26
CA THR A 519 2.22 12.86 2.13
C THR A 519 2.27 13.65 3.46
N PRO A 520 2.93 13.14 4.53
CA PRO A 520 3.04 13.84 5.82
C PRO A 520 3.97 15.07 5.74
N GLY A 521 4.04 15.81 6.84
CA GLY A 521 5.04 16.87 7.02
C GLY A 521 4.54 18.26 6.67
N ILE A 522 3.24 18.50 6.77
CA ILE A 522 2.69 19.87 6.68
C ILE A 522 3.03 20.62 7.97
N PHE A 523 3.85 21.68 7.86
CA PHE A 523 4.27 22.51 8.98
C PHE A 523 3.35 23.71 9.19
N ASP A 524 2.77 24.27 8.12
CA ASP A 524 1.67 25.24 8.26
C ASP A 524 0.36 24.54 8.59
N ILE A 525 0.28 23.90 9.75
CA ILE A 525 -0.87 23.12 10.22
C ILE A 525 -2.18 23.91 10.16
N MET A 526 -2.12 25.21 10.42
CA MET A 526 -3.28 26.10 10.45
C MET A 526 -3.71 26.57 9.05
N LEU A 527 -2.98 26.17 8.02
CA LEU A 527 -3.22 26.52 6.62
C LEU A 527 -3.58 28.02 6.48
N LYS A 528 -2.60 28.87 6.67
CA LYS A 528 -2.78 30.31 6.52
C LYS A 528 -3.32 30.62 5.11
N ARG A 529 -4.34 31.45 5.07
CA ARG A 529 -4.82 31.99 3.78
C ARG A 529 -3.71 32.85 3.13
N PRO A 530 -3.78 33.11 1.83
CA PRO A 530 -2.84 34.03 1.16
C PRO A 530 -2.74 35.39 1.85
N THR A 531 -3.75 35.77 2.63
CA THR A 531 -3.79 36.99 3.46
C THR A 531 -2.98 36.86 4.78
N GLY A 532 -2.40 35.71 5.06
CA GLY A 532 -1.68 35.42 6.32
C GLY A 532 -2.58 35.06 7.51
N THR A 533 -3.91 35.03 7.33
CA THR A 533 -4.85 34.71 8.42
C THR A 533 -4.99 33.18 8.57
N PRO A 534 -4.78 32.60 9.76
CA PRO A 534 -5.02 31.17 10.00
C PRO A 534 -6.48 30.80 9.77
N ARG A 535 -6.72 29.56 9.32
CA ARG A 535 -8.08 29.01 9.22
C ARG A 535 -8.66 28.76 10.61
N THR A 536 -9.96 28.92 10.75
CA THR A 536 -10.70 28.62 11.97
C THR A 536 -10.92 27.10 12.09
N PRO A 537 -11.24 26.56 13.28
CA PRO A 537 -11.42 25.12 13.51
C PRO A 537 -12.49 24.45 12.66
N ASP A 538 -13.51 25.19 12.22
CA ASP A 538 -14.58 24.74 11.33
C ASP A 538 -14.20 24.72 9.85
N GLN A 539 -13.03 25.26 9.49
CA GLN A 539 -12.50 25.23 8.13
C GLN A 539 -11.54 24.08 7.91
N PRO A 540 -11.40 23.56 6.68
CA PRO A 540 -10.40 22.53 6.37
C PRO A 540 -9.00 22.96 6.79
N ARG A 541 -8.33 22.13 7.57
CA ARG A 541 -6.95 22.31 8.05
C ARG A 541 -6.36 20.97 8.47
N VAL A 542 -5.06 20.91 8.68
CA VAL A 542 -4.42 19.74 9.27
C VAL A 542 -4.82 19.62 10.75
N ARG A 543 -5.39 18.49 11.15
CA ARG A 543 -5.93 18.26 12.49
C ARG A 543 -5.00 17.41 13.34
N THR A 544 -3.72 17.78 13.36
CA THR A 544 -2.68 17.14 14.17
C THR A 544 -1.83 18.21 14.87
N THR A 545 -1.01 17.80 15.83
CA THR A 545 0.13 18.62 16.26
C THR A 545 1.29 18.50 15.27
N LEU A 546 2.26 19.43 15.34
CA LEU A 546 3.50 19.37 14.54
C LEU A 546 4.32 18.12 14.88
N ALA A 547 4.36 17.71 16.15
CA ALA A 547 5.07 16.51 16.56
C ALA A 547 4.46 15.24 15.95
N LYS A 548 3.13 15.19 15.78
CA LYS A 548 2.46 14.07 15.08
C LYS A 548 2.82 14.04 13.60
N GLN A 549 2.87 15.18 12.89
CA GLN A 549 3.32 15.24 11.50
C GLN A 549 4.74 14.65 11.32
N LEU A 550 5.62 14.81 12.29
CA LEU A 550 6.92 14.17 12.28
C LEU A 550 6.85 12.67 12.57
N ALA A 551 6.01 12.26 13.53
CA ALA A 551 5.83 10.86 13.90
C ALA A 551 5.25 10.03 12.73
N ASP A 552 4.41 10.63 11.90
CA ASP A 552 3.78 10.00 10.74
C ASP A 552 4.81 9.48 9.72
N TYR A 553 5.99 10.09 9.59
CA TYR A 553 7.08 9.54 8.77
C TYR A 553 7.54 8.14 9.18
N VAL A 554 7.36 7.79 10.46
CA VAL A 554 7.71 6.47 10.98
C VAL A 554 6.50 5.56 11.05
N VAL A 555 5.32 6.11 11.38
CA VAL A 555 4.06 5.35 11.51
C VAL A 555 3.52 4.95 10.14
N LEU A 556 3.31 5.91 9.25
CA LEU A 556 2.73 5.70 7.92
C LEU A 556 3.84 5.40 6.90
N TYR A 557 4.18 4.14 6.75
CA TYR A 557 5.32 3.73 5.94
C TYR A 557 5.10 3.98 4.44
N SER A 558 6.06 4.68 3.84
CA SER A 558 6.29 4.73 2.40
C SER A 558 7.79 4.73 2.10
N PRO A 559 8.28 4.01 1.08
CA PRO A 559 9.67 4.13 0.61
C PRO A 559 9.90 5.42 -0.19
N LEU A 560 8.82 6.09 -0.59
CA LEU A 560 8.82 7.46 -1.13
C LEU A 560 8.06 8.32 -0.14
N GLN A 561 8.77 9.05 0.73
CA GLN A 561 8.16 9.92 1.75
C GLN A 561 8.32 11.38 1.36
N MET A 562 7.20 12.08 1.28
CA MET A 562 7.19 13.48 0.88
C MET A 562 7.41 14.41 2.07
N ALA A 563 8.24 15.43 1.91
CA ALA A 563 8.18 16.66 2.67
C ALA A 563 7.13 17.54 1.98
N ALA A 564 5.87 17.39 2.39
CA ALA A 564 4.74 17.73 1.55
C ALA A 564 4.41 19.22 1.51
N ASP A 565 4.82 20.02 2.51
CA ASP A 565 4.52 21.44 2.56
C ASP A 565 5.29 22.26 1.50
N VAL A 566 4.88 23.50 1.27
CA VAL A 566 5.66 24.44 0.47
C VAL A 566 6.98 24.74 1.18
N ILE A 567 8.06 24.86 0.42
CA ILE A 567 9.43 24.95 0.94
C ILE A 567 9.65 26.12 1.90
N GLU A 568 8.86 27.21 1.75
CA GLU A 568 8.92 28.39 2.61
C GLU A 568 8.52 28.07 4.06
N ASN A 569 7.62 27.12 4.28
CA ASN A 569 7.14 26.77 5.62
C ASN A 569 8.15 25.95 6.42
N TYR A 570 9.18 25.42 5.77
CA TYR A 570 10.31 24.73 6.42
C TYR A 570 11.46 25.66 6.80
N ALA A 571 11.45 26.90 6.30
CA ALA A 571 12.51 27.87 6.60
C ALA A 571 12.59 28.13 8.12
N ASP A 572 13.81 28.08 8.65
CA ASP A 572 14.08 28.33 10.09
C ASP A 572 13.31 27.46 11.09
N GLN A 573 12.81 26.28 10.62
CA GLN A 573 12.12 25.31 11.47
C GLN A 573 13.07 24.22 12.01
N PRO A 574 13.45 24.27 13.30
CA PRO A 574 14.34 23.27 13.90
C PRO A 574 13.78 21.84 13.80
N ALA A 575 12.46 21.68 13.81
CA ALA A 575 11.75 20.42 13.70
C ALA A 575 12.01 19.74 12.34
N PHE A 576 12.31 20.49 11.27
CA PHE A 576 12.61 19.95 9.95
C PHE A 576 13.87 19.07 9.93
N GLN A 577 14.73 19.18 10.96
CA GLN A 577 15.88 18.29 11.11
C GLN A 577 15.46 16.81 11.19
N PHE A 578 14.30 16.48 11.75
CA PHE A 578 13.81 15.11 11.76
C PHE A 578 13.53 14.61 10.34
N VAL A 579 12.89 15.43 9.50
CA VAL A 579 12.59 15.07 8.10
C VAL A 579 13.87 14.83 7.28
N ARG A 580 14.94 15.59 7.55
CA ARG A 580 16.27 15.38 6.93
C ARG A 580 16.93 14.06 7.33
N ASP A 581 16.61 13.57 8.52
CA ASP A 581 17.32 12.45 9.18
C ASP A 581 16.56 11.14 9.13
N VAL A 582 15.22 11.18 8.96
CA VAL A 582 14.38 9.98 8.98
C VAL A 582 14.68 9.07 7.79
N ALA A 583 14.79 7.77 8.08
CA ALA A 583 14.96 6.76 7.04
C ALA A 583 13.61 6.41 6.40
N VAL A 584 13.66 5.91 5.18
CA VAL A 584 12.49 5.45 4.39
C VAL A 584 12.61 3.99 3.97
N ASP A 585 13.69 3.30 4.38
CA ASP A 585 13.91 1.89 4.13
C ASP A 585 14.41 1.20 5.40
N TRP A 586 13.79 0.09 5.77
CA TRP A 586 13.90 -0.49 7.09
C TRP A 586 14.47 -1.90 7.09
N ASP A 587 15.32 -2.18 8.05
CA ASP A 587 15.84 -3.52 8.32
C ASP A 587 14.87 -4.35 9.18
N THR A 588 14.22 -3.66 10.14
CA THR A 588 13.31 -4.28 11.11
C THR A 588 12.25 -3.30 11.53
N THR A 589 11.01 -3.77 11.63
CA THR A 589 9.87 -3.04 12.21
C THR A 589 9.38 -3.78 13.46
N ARG A 590 9.13 -3.05 14.55
CA ARG A 590 8.55 -3.55 15.79
C ARG A 590 7.41 -2.64 16.23
N VAL A 591 6.20 -3.15 16.27
CA VAL A 591 5.09 -2.43 16.89
C VAL A 591 5.24 -2.60 18.40
N LEU A 592 5.44 -1.50 19.10
CA LEU A 592 5.68 -1.50 20.56
C LEU A 592 4.36 -1.62 21.32
N ASP A 593 3.33 -0.90 20.86
CA ASP A 593 1.97 -0.95 21.35
C ASP A 593 1.02 -0.27 20.34
N GLY A 594 -0.28 -0.53 20.44
CA GLY A 594 -1.26 0.14 19.58
C GLY A 594 -2.66 -0.43 19.73
N ARG A 595 -3.63 0.42 19.41
CA ARG A 595 -5.05 0.09 19.39
C ARG A 595 -5.72 0.83 18.23
N ILE A 596 -6.51 0.10 17.44
CA ILE A 596 -7.15 0.65 16.24
C ILE A 596 -8.04 1.84 16.60
N GLY A 597 -7.77 2.98 15.97
CA GLY A 597 -8.50 4.22 16.21
C GLY A 597 -8.07 5.01 17.43
N ASP A 598 -7.23 4.46 18.30
CA ASP A 598 -6.83 5.13 19.53
C ASP A 598 -5.37 5.65 19.45
N TYR A 599 -4.39 4.75 19.23
CA TYR A 599 -2.97 5.12 19.21
C TYR A 599 -2.08 4.07 18.54
N VAL A 600 -0.88 4.49 18.16
CA VAL A 600 0.18 3.63 17.61
C VAL A 600 1.54 4.03 18.16
N LEU A 601 2.34 3.04 18.57
CA LEU A 601 3.76 3.17 18.91
C LEU A 601 4.55 2.16 18.09
N VAL A 602 5.45 2.61 17.23
CA VAL A 602 6.25 1.75 16.35
C VAL A 602 7.72 2.15 16.38
N ALA A 603 8.61 1.15 16.42
CA ALA A 603 10.06 1.31 16.30
C ALA A 603 10.55 0.65 15.01
N ARG A 604 11.38 1.36 14.24
CA ARG A 604 11.93 0.89 12.98
C ARG A 604 13.45 1.07 12.94
N LYS A 605 14.18 0.03 12.52
CA LYS A 605 15.63 0.10 12.33
C LYS A 605 15.93 0.47 10.88
N GLN A 606 16.76 1.48 10.67
CA GLN A 606 17.23 1.87 9.35
C GLN A 606 18.02 0.73 8.69
N ARG A 607 17.74 0.43 7.44
CA ARG A 607 18.46 -0.57 6.66
C ARG A 607 19.94 -0.18 6.53
N GLY A 608 20.81 -1.14 6.79
CA GLY A 608 22.27 -0.96 6.68
C GLY A 608 22.90 -0.04 7.71
N ALA A 609 22.16 0.40 8.74
CA ALA A 609 22.64 1.29 9.78
C ALA A 609 22.22 0.83 11.19
N GLU A 610 22.81 1.43 12.22
CA GLU A 610 22.46 1.18 13.61
C GLU A 610 21.44 2.20 14.17
N ASN A 611 20.94 3.08 13.31
CA ASN A 611 19.91 4.04 13.72
C ASN A 611 18.56 3.35 13.88
N TRP A 612 17.82 3.78 14.90
CA TRP A 612 16.42 3.42 15.10
C TRP A 612 15.57 4.68 15.11
N PHE A 613 14.31 4.52 14.74
CA PHE A 613 13.32 5.58 14.78
C PHE A 613 12.08 5.08 15.49
N VAL A 614 11.49 5.91 16.34
CA VAL A 614 10.20 5.66 16.99
C VAL A 614 9.24 6.73 16.55
N GLY A 615 8.06 6.30 16.11
CA GLY A 615 6.89 7.15 15.91
C GLY A 615 5.80 6.74 16.90
N ALA A 616 5.26 7.71 17.61
CA ALA A 616 4.12 7.55 18.50
C ALA A 616 3.05 8.59 18.16
N VAL A 617 1.81 8.15 17.93
CA VAL A 617 0.67 9.01 17.56
C VAL A 617 -0.57 8.62 18.34
N THR A 618 -1.46 9.58 18.57
CA THR A 618 -2.73 9.38 19.28
C THR A 618 -3.90 10.06 18.56
N ASP A 619 -5.12 9.66 18.90
CA ASP A 619 -6.39 10.26 18.49
C ASP A 619 -6.63 11.61 19.20
N GLU A 620 -7.90 12.02 19.37
CA GLU A 620 -8.33 13.24 20.05
C GLU A 620 -8.02 13.26 21.55
N LEU A 621 -7.55 12.13 22.11
CA LEU A 621 -7.29 12.01 23.54
C LEU A 621 -5.78 12.05 23.82
N ALA A 622 -5.39 12.88 24.78
CA ALA A 622 -4.01 12.89 25.28
C ALA A 622 -3.69 11.58 26.01
N ARG A 623 -2.48 11.05 25.78
CA ARG A 623 -2.02 9.78 26.38
C ARG A 623 -0.57 9.86 26.86
N THR A 624 -0.27 9.05 27.85
CA THR A 624 1.12 8.87 28.32
C THR A 624 1.49 7.39 28.30
N PHE A 625 2.66 7.09 27.72
CA PHE A 625 3.20 5.75 27.64
C PHE A 625 4.58 5.67 28.30
N VAL A 626 4.95 4.46 28.71
CA VAL A 626 6.33 4.14 29.11
C VAL A 626 6.80 3.02 28.22
N ILE A 627 7.81 3.29 27.42
CA ILE A 627 8.42 2.28 26.54
C ILE A 627 9.78 1.86 27.08
N THR A 628 10.15 0.61 26.83
CA THR A 628 11.52 0.11 27.02
C THR A 628 12.28 0.24 25.70
N THR A 629 13.57 0.55 25.79
CA THR A 629 14.44 0.67 24.60
C THR A 629 15.15 -0.66 24.29
N SER A 630 14.55 -1.78 24.65
CA SER A 630 15.10 -3.15 24.45
C SER A 630 15.33 -3.55 22.99
N PHE A 631 14.81 -2.76 22.06
CA PHE A 631 15.09 -2.93 20.63
C PHE A 631 16.49 -2.41 20.22
N LEU A 632 17.15 -1.59 21.03
CA LEU A 632 18.50 -1.10 20.79
C LEU A 632 19.54 -2.23 21.03
N THR A 633 20.68 -2.13 20.37
CA THR A 633 21.77 -3.10 20.50
C THR A 633 22.32 -3.10 21.95
N PRO A 634 22.35 -4.24 22.65
CA PRO A 634 22.86 -4.36 24.00
C PRO A 634 24.32 -3.87 24.13
N GLY A 635 24.65 -3.22 25.25
CA GLY A 635 26.01 -2.71 25.51
C GLY A 635 26.37 -1.43 24.75
N ARG A 636 25.53 -0.90 23.87
CA ARG A 636 25.76 0.29 23.10
C ARG A 636 25.00 1.50 23.67
N ARG A 637 25.65 2.66 23.69
CA ARG A 637 25.02 3.94 24.04
C ARG A 637 24.45 4.59 22.78
N TYR A 638 23.29 5.20 22.90
CA TYR A 638 22.63 5.95 21.84
C TYR A 638 22.26 7.35 22.33
N VAL A 639 22.25 8.30 21.43
CA VAL A 639 21.58 9.59 21.60
C VAL A 639 20.16 9.43 21.07
N ALA A 640 19.16 9.61 21.93
CA ALA A 640 17.77 9.74 21.54
C ALA A 640 17.50 11.23 21.28
N GLU A 641 17.31 11.59 20.01
CA GLU A 641 16.93 12.93 19.54
C GLU A 641 15.40 12.95 19.49
N ILE A 642 14.78 13.80 20.30
CA ILE A 642 13.34 13.75 20.64
C ILE A 642 12.66 14.99 20.07
N TYR A 643 11.55 14.77 19.38
CA TYR A 643 10.63 15.77 18.85
C TYR A 643 9.23 15.43 19.38
N ALA A 644 8.82 16.09 20.46
CA ALA A 644 7.61 15.77 21.20
C ALA A 644 6.67 16.97 21.26
N ASP A 645 5.39 16.71 21.52
CA ASP A 645 4.43 17.75 21.85
C ASP A 645 4.96 18.65 22.97
N GLY A 646 4.88 19.95 22.78
CA GLY A 646 5.36 20.95 23.72
C GLY A 646 4.32 21.29 24.79
N PRO A 647 4.67 22.20 25.71
CA PRO A 647 3.75 22.63 26.75
C PRO A 647 2.43 23.17 26.18
N GLY A 648 1.31 22.61 26.65
CA GLY A 648 -0.04 23.00 26.23
C GLY A 648 -0.33 22.68 24.75
N ALA A 649 0.40 21.77 24.13
CA ALA A 649 0.11 21.30 22.79
C ALA A 649 -1.29 20.68 22.73
N ASP A 650 -1.99 20.93 21.64
CA ASP A 650 -3.34 20.42 21.38
C ASP A 650 -3.66 20.67 19.91
N TRP A 651 -4.16 19.65 19.21
CA TRP A 651 -4.41 19.73 17.75
C TRP A 651 -5.39 20.86 17.37
N LEU A 652 -6.29 21.23 18.28
CA LEU A 652 -7.33 22.22 18.03
C LEU A 652 -6.85 23.65 18.33
N THR A 653 -6.19 23.83 19.47
CA THR A 653 -5.94 25.17 20.04
C THR A 653 -4.47 25.60 20.00
N ASN A 654 -3.52 24.64 20.02
CA ASN A 654 -2.08 24.95 20.05
C ASN A 654 -1.24 23.87 19.32
N PRO A 655 -1.48 23.61 18.03
CA PRO A 655 -0.86 22.51 17.32
C PRO A 655 0.63 22.70 17.01
N GLN A 656 1.14 23.93 17.05
CA GLN A 656 2.51 24.28 16.73
C GLN A 656 3.49 24.11 17.90
N SER A 657 2.99 23.85 19.12
CA SER A 657 3.83 23.70 20.30
C SER A 657 4.63 22.41 20.25
N ILE A 658 5.94 22.51 20.12
CA ILE A 658 6.87 21.39 20.03
C ILE A 658 8.05 21.58 20.98
N THR A 659 8.49 20.50 21.62
CA THR A 659 9.72 20.42 22.40
C THR A 659 10.75 19.57 21.70
N ILE A 660 11.94 20.10 21.45
CA ILE A 660 13.06 19.40 20.85
C ILE A 660 14.17 19.22 21.88
N GLY A 661 14.67 17.99 22.03
CA GLY A 661 15.71 17.69 23.00
C GLY A 661 16.45 16.41 22.71
N SER A 662 17.42 16.08 23.54
CA SER A 662 18.09 14.79 23.43
C SER A 662 18.47 14.22 24.79
N ARG A 663 18.66 12.88 24.85
CA ARG A 663 19.20 12.20 26.01
C ARG A 663 20.00 10.96 25.63
N ILE A 664 20.92 10.55 26.50
CA ILE A 664 21.65 9.30 26.35
C ILE A 664 20.80 8.15 26.89
N VAL A 665 20.72 7.08 26.10
CA VAL A 665 20.00 5.85 26.42
C VAL A 665 20.81 4.61 26.05
N THR A 666 20.43 3.47 26.61
CA THR A 666 20.92 2.13 26.27
C THR A 666 19.74 1.19 26.07
N SER A 667 19.98 -0.05 25.70
CA SER A 667 18.93 -1.08 25.57
C SER A 667 18.16 -1.38 26.87
N THR A 668 18.63 -0.93 28.01
CA THR A 668 17.97 -1.12 29.33
C THR A 668 17.26 0.12 29.84
N SER A 669 17.24 1.20 29.05
CA SER A 669 16.57 2.45 29.44
C SER A 669 15.06 2.34 29.26
N THR A 670 14.36 3.21 30.00
CA THR A 670 12.93 3.47 29.80
C THR A 670 12.72 4.91 29.36
N MET A 671 11.68 5.12 28.55
CA MET A 671 11.28 6.45 28.07
C MET A 671 9.81 6.68 28.35
N ARG A 672 9.48 7.85 28.90
CA ARG A 672 8.11 8.32 29.00
C ARG A 672 7.80 9.19 27.79
N LEU A 673 6.76 8.82 27.07
CA LEU A 673 6.20 9.56 25.95
C LEU A 673 4.88 10.18 26.40
N ALA A 674 4.73 11.51 26.22
CA ALA A 674 3.53 12.22 26.61
C ALA A 674 2.95 12.90 25.36
N LEU A 675 1.91 12.31 24.81
CA LEU A 675 1.24 12.77 23.60
C LEU A 675 0.07 13.66 23.98
N ALA A 676 -0.02 14.84 23.39
CA ALA A 676 -1.15 15.73 23.49
C ALA A 676 -2.37 15.15 22.75
N ALA A 677 -3.54 15.76 22.90
CA ALA A 677 -4.71 15.46 22.06
C ALA A 677 -4.35 15.70 20.57
N GLY A 678 -4.63 14.73 19.69
CA GLY A 678 -4.23 14.75 18.28
C GLY A 678 -2.73 14.85 18.06
N GLY A 679 -1.94 14.45 19.06
CA GLY A 679 -0.52 14.66 19.13
C GLY A 679 0.34 13.46 18.82
N GLY A 680 1.66 13.67 18.95
CA GLY A 680 2.65 12.64 18.68
C GLY A 680 4.03 12.92 19.25
N GLU A 681 4.91 11.94 19.08
CA GLU A 681 6.33 12.05 19.42
C GLU A 681 7.15 11.27 18.39
N ALA A 682 8.14 11.93 17.80
CA ALA A 682 9.10 11.33 16.90
C ALA A 682 10.48 11.29 17.55
N ILE A 683 11.16 10.14 17.50
CA ILE A 683 12.46 9.96 18.12
C ILE A 683 13.41 9.29 17.15
N ARG A 684 14.61 9.87 16.96
CA ARG A 684 15.73 9.21 16.32
C ARG A 684 16.72 8.73 17.37
N PHE A 685 17.10 7.45 17.32
CA PHE A 685 18.17 6.87 18.12
C PHE A 685 19.38 6.65 17.22
N ARG A 686 20.44 7.41 17.42
CA ARG A 686 21.72 7.19 16.75
C ARG A 686 22.80 6.74 17.72
N PRO A 687 23.77 5.93 17.32
CA PRO A 687 24.90 5.59 18.17
C PRO A 687 25.59 6.84 18.71
N ALA A 688 25.83 6.88 20.03
CA ALA A 688 26.56 7.97 20.64
C ALA A 688 28.05 7.89 20.27
N ARG A 689 28.67 9.05 20.03
CA ARG A 689 30.13 9.18 19.87
C ARG A 689 30.83 9.01 21.21
N ALA A 690 32.13 8.71 21.19
CA ALA A 690 32.91 8.64 22.42
C ALA A 690 32.88 10.00 23.15
N GLY A 691 32.55 9.98 24.45
CA GLY A 691 32.47 11.20 25.26
C GLY A 691 31.21 12.06 25.03
N GLU A 692 30.32 11.68 24.14
CA GLU A 692 29.11 12.47 23.85
C GLU A 692 28.17 12.46 25.05
N SER A 693 27.65 13.64 25.43
CA SER A 693 26.61 13.87 26.44
C SER A 693 25.34 14.38 25.78
N ALA A 694 24.21 14.30 26.48
CA ALA A 694 22.93 14.86 25.99
C ALA A 694 23.01 16.39 25.89
N ALA A 695 22.45 16.95 24.81
CA ALA A 695 22.23 18.39 24.70
C ALA A 695 21.04 18.81 25.60
N GLN A 696 21.02 20.06 26.08
CA GLN A 696 19.91 20.60 26.83
C GLN A 696 18.64 20.69 25.96
N ARG A 697 17.46 20.61 26.61
CA ARG A 697 16.17 20.81 25.97
C ARG A 697 16.04 22.26 25.48
N HIS A 698 15.55 22.46 24.28
CA HIS A 698 15.06 23.73 23.77
C HIS A 698 13.55 23.65 23.59
N ASP A 699 12.81 24.42 24.36
CA ASP A 699 11.39 24.65 24.15
C ASP A 699 11.27 25.78 23.12
N SER A 700 10.78 25.48 21.92
CA SER A 700 10.38 26.53 20.98
C SER A 700 9.02 27.05 21.43
N LYS A 701 9.00 28.22 22.06
CA LYS A 701 7.76 29.00 22.21
C LYS A 701 7.28 29.27 20.79
N GLY A 702 6.01 28.94 20.50
CA GLY A 702 5.39 29.24 19.24
C GLY A 702 5.77 30.64 18.76
N ALA A 703 6.18 30.76 17.52
CA ALA A 703 6.56 32.05 16.95
C ALA A 703 5.40 33.00 17.11
N GLN A 704 5.57 34.03 17.97
CA GLN A 704 4.65 35.17 17.96
C GLN A 704 4.66 35.77 16.55
N PRO A 705 3.51 36.12 15.99
CA PRO A 705 3.48 36.79 14.69
C PRO A 705 4.32 38.09 14.82
N ARG A 706 5.32 38.20 13.95
CA ARG A 706 5.95 39.50 13.71
C ARG A 706 4.91 40.38 13.05
N ASN A 707 4.58 41.50 13.68
CA ASN A 707 3.69 42.55 13.20
C ASN A 707 4.10 43.05 11.82
#